data_7ad9f07cbd18e86f9d4cb77827f4d228
#
_entry.id   7ad9f07cbd18e86f9d4cb77827f4d228
#
_cell.length_a   1.000
_cell.length_b   1.000
_cell.length_c   1.000
_cell.angle_alpha   90.00
_cell.angle_beta   90.00
_cell.angle_gamma   90.00
#
_symmetry.space_group_name_H-M   'P 1'
#
loop_
_entity.id
_entity.type
_entity.pdbx_description
1 polymer ?
#
loop_
_entity_poly.entity_id
_entity_poly.type
_entity_poly.pdbx_seq_one_letter_code
_entity_poly.pdbx_strand_id
1 'polypeptide(L)'
;MFCYQSNFSNPTMPVDEAQFFALVRATQWNESIDKYRETGEASYKRKLPGWIFPSTFDITTSKAGKEGAWRKQSATRLTGLVVIDVDHIEDPHALFERWGLGTDDTASNEDAAVCTESCVSHYESRVNPCLKNILLVYITPSGKGLKIVFKARMEWGNLIDNQHAMAKLLGVEVDESGKDSSRLSYICKESDILYLDKELFTYENKEYAERYESLYRNGHSQATKRNSGTDFANLRENNKRIRDNSCDSCQEIKWRGYDLQSIIDARYGTQLPCKEDSNRHAESLKLATDLMLMLDGDKALVRQVVEAQPWVQEIIDERDENVEQTVESAAGCIAEKEKKYASSLPSKAMQEAVKAACGRNYQEIIRGDKEKGRHGVQDNTNVSDITCQLEDWGERIEELFDDYPILKDVCKGLKKNQFPAALIVAGCLMMTLMTRCWYRFYHRPEEKRRLNGSAIVVGDPACGKSFATRLYKLLAAPIIEADKVGKKAINAYRELLKTKGANKEKPPKPKVIVRVHPSRTSNAQFIQDMVNAVENVDGEDMQLHMLTFDTELDNTLAVQKGGSWIDKMSMELKAFHNEEDGQAYSNVDSIFQDFNVTWNYAYTGTPLALKKKVNEQNFGSGLATRLTCIPLPETDFQMLSRESTVDFESDKRLKEWAEKLDKMKGELSVQKIVDELYDWTARRMEDAKENDSRADEMLLKRCAYHGLNFSAPFIVMRHWDKMHQEGNFFCGAFETDETDWKLAELIVNIQFACQRYFFGAMAEAYFDNKNRDASVNVHRQQKTFEAFERLPEEFTVDDVVKCFTLNNIGAARKRVCRLLKDRLIEKSGEYCENGTTKARYMKTGKVML
;
A
#
# COMPACT_ATOMS: atom_id res chain seq x y z
N MET A 1 -7.22 -3.66 -39.41
CA MET A 1 -6.24 -2.63 -39.85
C MET A 1 -5.87 -1.81 -38.64
N PHE A 2 -4.58 -1.58 -38.35
CA PHE A 2 -4.09 -0.80 -37.20
C PHE A 2 -3.47 0.53 -37.68
N CYS A 3 -2.99 1.37 -36.73
CA CYS A 3 -2.43 2.67 -37.11
C CYS A 3 -1.06 2.92 -36.41
N TYR A 4 -0.33 3.95 -36.87
CA TYR A 4 0.89 4.42 -36.30
C TYR A 4 0.83 5.94 -36.03
N GLN A 5 1.68 6.41 -35.15
CA GLN A 5 1.88 7.83 -34.90
C GLN A 5 3.36 8.16 -35.02
N SER A 6 3.69 9.11 -35.93
CA SER A 6 5.08 9.51 -36.18
C SER A 6 5.72 10.29 -35.00
N ASN A 7 4.91 11.09 -34.30
CA ASN A 7 5.23 11.78 -33.06
C ASN A 7 3.94 12.24 -32.36
N PHE A 8 4.04 12.67 -31.10
CA PHE A 8 2.88 13.07 -30.30
C PHE A 8 2.12 14.31 -30.83
N SER A 9 2.72 15.07 -31.74
CA SER A 9 2.15 16.30 -32.31
C SER A 9 1.42 16.05 -33.63
N ASN A 10 1.42 14.82 -34.14
CA ASN A 10 0.78 14.44 -35.41
C ASN A 10 -0.43 13.52 -35.18
N PRO A 11 -1.45 13.56 -36.06
CA PRO A 11 -2.52 12.57 -36.03
C PRO A 11 -1.98 11.18 -36.36
N THR A 12 -2.72 10.14 -36.01
CA THR A 12 -2.42 8.76 -36.39
C THR A 12 -2.73 8.52 -37.88
N MET A 13 -2.02 7.58 -38.48
CA MET A 13 -2.19 7.16 -39.86
C MET A 13 -2.36 5.65 -39.93
N PRO A 14 -3.19 5.10 -40.84
CA PRO A 14 -3.34 3.67 -41.00
C PRO A 14 -2.03 3.05 -41.50
N VAL A 15 -1.83 1.77 -41.18
CA VAL A 15 -0.64 0.99 -41.59
C VAL A 15 -1.06 -0.17 -42.45
N ASP A 16 -0.51 -0.21 -43.67
CA ASP A 16 -0.49 -1.39 -44.53
C ASP A 16 0.88 -2.08 -44.50
N GLU A 17 1.03 -3.19 -45.21
CA GLU A 17 2.29 -3.95 -45.27
C GLU A 17 3.45 -3.08 -45.78
N ALA A 18 3.23 -2.26 -46.82
CA ALA A 18 4.26 -1.41 -47.39
C ALA A 18 4.74 -0.33 -46.40
N GLN A 19 3.79 0.32 -45.73
CA GLN A 19 4.08 1.34 -44.70
C GLN A 19 4.78 0.73 -43.47
N PHE A 20 4.39 -0.49 -43.07
CA PHE A 20 5.05 -1.21 -41.98
C PHE A 20 6.53 -1.43 -42.26
N PHE A 21 6.85 -2.01 -43.44
CA PHE A 21 8.23 -2.26 -43.82
C PHE A 21 9.02 -0.97 -44.09
N ALA A 22 8.37 0.09 -44.58
CA ALA A 22 9.01 1.39 -44.72
C ALA A 22 9.48 1.95 -43.38
N LEU A 23 8.70 1.76 -42.29
CA LEU A 23 9.07 2.21 -40.96
C LEU A 23 10.23 1.41 -40.39
N VAL A 24 10.22 0.08 -40.43
CA VAL A 24 11.27 -0.77 -39.84
C VAL A 24 12.59 -0.75 -40.61
N ARG A 25 12.57 -0.38 -41.92
CA ARG A 25 13.76 -0.23 -42.78
C ARG A 25 14.35 1.18 -42.76
N ALA A 26 13.67 2.17 -42.22
CA ALA A 26 14.11 3.56 -42.23
C ALA A 26 15.41 3.76 -41.44
N THR A 27 16.50 4.15 -42.13
CA THR A 27 17.85 4.31 -41.57
C THR A 27 17.87 5.23 -40.34
N GLN A 28 17.16 6.35 -40.39
CA GLN A 28 17.08 7.32 -39.28
C GLN A 28 16.53 6.73 -37.98
N TRP A 29 15.58 5.80 -38.10
CA TRP A 29 15.00 5.15 -36.93
C TRP A 29 15.90 4.04 -36.41
N ASN A 30 16.51 3.28 -37.30
CA ASN A 30 17.47 2.23 -36.97
C ASN A 30 18.69 2.80 -36.23
N GLU A 31 19.26 3.91 -36.69
CA GLU A 31 20.32 4.64 -36.01
C GLU A 31 19.90 5.12 -34.61
N SER A 32 18.65 5.57 -34.45
CA SER A 32 18.12 6.00 -33.16
C SER A 32 17.97 4.82 -32.20
N ILE A 33 17.57 3.64 -32.67
CA ILE A 33 17.47 2.42 -31.89
C ILE A 33 18.89 1.97 -31.44
N ASP A 34 19.88 1.99 -32.36
CA ASP A 34 21.25 1.63 -32.04
C ASP A 34 21.84 2.54 -30.98
N LYS A 35 21.72 3.86 -31.15
CA LYS A 35 22.16 4.84 -30.14
C LYS A 35 21.48 4.64 -28.80
N TYR A 36 20.18 4.30 -28.80
CA TYR A 36 19.47 3.99 -27.55
C TYR A 36 20.02 2.73 -26.86
N ARG A 37 20.33 1.68 -27.62
CA ARG A 37 20.95 0.45 -27.10
C ARG A 37 22.37 0.66 -26.55
N GLU A 38 23.15 1.53 -27.20
CA GLU A 38 24.52 1.87 -26.80
C GLU A 38 24.57 2.78 -25.56
N THR A 39 23.75 3.83 -25.54
CA THR A 39 23.85 4.90 -24.53
C THR A 39 22.87 4.78 -23.38
N GLY A 40 21.76 4.07 -23.55
CA GLY A 40 20.64 4.04 -22.60
C GLY A 40 19.80 5.32 -22.52
N GLU A 41 20.15 6.37 -23.33
CA GLU A 41 19.48 7.66 -23.25
C GLU A 41 18.04 7.61 -23.81
N ALA A 42 17.06 7.84 -22.95
CA ALA A 42 15.62 7.85 -23.32
C ALA A 42 15.25 8.88 -24.40
N SER A 43 16.11 9.88 -24.67
CA SER A 43 15.91 10.89 -25.71
C SER A 43 15.83 10.28 -27.10
N TYR A 44 16.61 9.24 -27.38
CA TYR A 44 16.61 8.53 -28.68
C TYR A 44 15.33 7.69 -28.84
N LYS A 45 14.90 6.97 -27.80
CA LYS A 45 13.65 6.20 -27.80
C LYS A 45 12.42 7.09 -28.04
N ARG A 46 12.38 8.30 -27.43
CA ARG A 46 11.23 9.22 -27.56
C ARG A 46 11.06 9.82 -28.95
N LYS A 47 12.06 9.77 -29.81
CA LYS A 47 12.01 10.23 -31.19
C LYS A 47 11.38 9.20 -32.13
N LEU A 48 11.32 7.93 -31.72
CA LEU A 48 10.81 6.84 -32.52
C LEU A 48 9.29 6.98 -32.74
N PRO A 49 8.80 6.73 -33.95
CA PRO A 49 7.37 6.51 -34.15
C PRO A 49 6.91 5.23 -33.45
N GLY A 50 5.61 5.05 -33.33
CA GLY A 50 5.09 3.84 -32.71
C GLY A 50 3.77 3.40 -33.30
N TRP A 51 3.54 2.12 -33.28
CA TRP A 51 2.30 1.47 -33.70
C TRP A 51 1.28 1.48 -32.56
N ILE A 52 0.00 1.48 -32.94
CA ILE A 52 -1.14 1.31 -32.03
C ILE A 52 -1.97 0.16 -32.62
N PHE A 53 -1.70 -1.05 -32.16
CA PHE A 53 -2.35 -2.26 -32.66
C PHE A 53 -3.80 -2.41 -32.21
N PRO A 54 -4.14 -2.16 -30.90
CA PRO A 54 -5.48 -2.42 -30.40
C PRO A 54 -6.54 -1.45 -30.93
N SER A 55 -6.12 -0.28 -31.46
CA SER A 55 -7.07 0.78 -31.81
C SER A 55 -6.68 1.59 -33.03
N THR A 56 -7.70 2.06 -33.73
CA THR A 56 -7.69 3.22 -34.62
C THR A 56 -8.51 4.35 -33.98
N PHE A 57 -8.61 5.51 -34.63
CA PHE A 57 -9.27 6.68 -34.06
C PHE A 57 -10.17 7.39 -35.07
N ASP A 58 -11.33 7.85 -34.61
CA ASP A 58 -12.21 8.74 -35.34
C ASP A 58 -11.53 10.07 -35.60
N ILE A 59 -11.94 10.73 -36.74
CA ILE A 59 -11.50 12.09 -37.03
C ILE A 59 -12.04 13.05 -35.96
N THR A 60 -11.14 13.77 -35.33
CA THR A 60 -11.47 14.76 -34.31
C THR A 60 -10.58 15.99 -34.46
N THR A 61 -10.94 17.08 -33.77
CA THR A 61 -10.16 18.31 -33.79
C THR A 61 -9.15 18.33 -32.65
N SER A 62 -7.88 18.65 -32.95
CA SER A 62 -6.82 18.85 -31.93
C SER A 62 -7.08 20.08 -31.08
N LYS A 63 -6.33 20.24 -29.96
CA LYS A 63 -6.34 21.50 -29.17
C LYS A 63 -5.95 22.75 -29.97
N ALA A 64 -5.19 22.57 -31.06
CA ALA A 64 -4.76 23.65 -31.97
C ALA A 64 -5.72 23.84 -33.18
N GLY A 65 -6.91 23.25 -33.16
CA GLY A 65 -7.92 23.41 -34.22
C GLY A 65 -7.68 22.62 -35.49
N LYS A 66 -6.72 21.67 -35.54
CA LYS A 66 -6.45 20.83 -36.71
C LYS A 66 -7.29 19.56 -36.66
N GLU A 67 -7.96 19.23 -37.79
CA GLU A 67 -8.69 17.98 -37.96
C GLU A 67 -7.76 16.82 -38.30
N GLY A 68 -8.08 15.62 -37.80
CA GLY A 68 -7.34 14.40 -38.06
C GLY A 68 -7.72 13.26 -37.09
N ALA A 69 -7.20 12.07 -37.30
CA ALA A 69 -7.39 10.90 -36.43
C ALA A 69 -6.46 11.02 -35.19
N TRP A 70 -6.82 11.86 -34.26
CA TRP A 70 -6.03 12.11 -33.07
C TRP A 70 -6.20 11.00 -32.06
N ARG A 71 -5.09 10.58 -31.42
CA ARG A 71 -5.08 9.60 -30.34
C ARG A 71 -5.78 10.14 -29.09
N LYS A 72 -7.11 10.02 -29.11
CA LYS A 72 -8.00 10.42 -28.02
C LYS A 72 -8.82 9.22 -27.57
N GLN A 73 -8.94 9.01 -26.27
CA GLN A 73 -9.70 7.90 -25.72
C GLN A 73 -11.17 7.89 -26.18
N SER A 74 -11.83 9.04 -26.22
CA SER A 74 -13.22 9.18 -26.67
C SER A 74 -13.42 8.89 -28.19
N ALA A 75 -12.33 8.87 -28.97
CA ALA A 75 -12.33 8.61 -30.40
C ALA A 75 -11.81 7.21 -30.76
N THR A 76 -11.56 6.35 -29.80
CA THR A 76 -11.01 5.01 -29.97
C THR A 76 -11.98 4.11 -30.72
N ARG A 77 -11.45 3.38 -31.72
CA ARG A 77 -12.10 2.27 -32.41
C ARG A 77 -11.25 1.02 -32.27
N LEU A 78 -11.81 -0.03 -31.67
CA LEU A 78 -11.07 -1.26 -31.43
C LEU A 78 -10.89 -2.06 -32.73
N THR A 79 -9.70 -2.63 -32.92
CA THR A 79 -9.35 -3.47 -34.06
C THR A 79 -9.60 -4.96 -33.82
N GLY A 80 -9.67 -5.37 -32.53
CA GLY A 80 -9.62 -6.78 -32.11
C GLY A 80 -8.20 -7.34 -32.04
N LEU A 81 -7.16 -6.52 -32.24
CA LEU A 81 -5.79 -6.89 -31.94
C LEU A 81 -5.46 -6.60 -30.46
N VAL A 82 -4.68 -7.46 -29.86
CA VAL A 82 -4.21 -7.33 -28.48
C VAL A 82 -2.68 -7.33 -28.48
N VAL A 83 -2.07 -6.56 -27.59
CA VAL A 83 -0.61 -6.46 -27.43
C VAL A 83 -0.23 -6.81 -26.00
N ILE A 84 0.79 -7.66 -25.84
CA ILE A 84 1.51 -7.88 -24.60
C ILE A 84 2.89 -7.25 -24.72
N ASP A 85 3.32 -6.62 -23.63
CA ASP A 85 4.67 -6.11 -23.42
C ASP A 85 5.35 -6.98 -22.38
N VAL A 86 6.49 -7.57 -22.72
CA VAL A 86 7.30 -8.37 -21.81
C VAL A 86 8.64 -7.69 -21.67
N ASP A 87 8.90 -7.06 -20.53
CA ASP A 87 10.13 -6.30 -20.26
C ASP A 87 11.16 -7.13 -19.47
N HIS A 88 12.39 -6.65 -19.41
CA HIS A 88 13.49 -7.22 -18.60
C HIS A 88 13.88 -8.66 -18.93
N ILE A 89 13.88 -9.02 -20.21
CA ILE A 89 14.29 -10.33 -20.70
C ILE A 89 15.81 -10.30 -20.95
N GLU A 90 16.53 -11.27 -20.41
CA GLU A 90 17.97 -11.41 -20.64
C GLU A 90 18.29 -11.83 -22.07
N ASP A 91 17.56 -12.82 -22.61
CA ASP A 91 17.67 -13.29 -23.98
C ASP A 91 16.29 -13.43 -24.64
N PRO A 92 15.84 -12.42 -25.40
CA PRO A 92 14.56 -12.45 -26.12
C PRO A 92 14.45 -13.56 -27.18
N HIS A 93 15.57 -13.94 -27.82
CA HIS A 93 15.57 -15.00 -28.81
C HIS A 93 15.33 -16.37 -28.18
N ALA A 94 16.03 -16.69 -27.10
CA ALA A 94 15.86 -17.94 -26.39
C ALA A 94 14.45 -18.07 -25.76
N LEU A 95 13.83 -16.94 -25.36
CA LEU A 95 12.45 -16.97 -24.88
C LEU A 95 11.46 -17.26 -26.04
N PHE A 96 11.66 -16.65 -27.20
CA PHE A 96 10.82 -16.87 -28.37
C PHE A 96 10.91 -18.32 -28.89
N GLU A 97 12.12 -18.89 -28.95
CA GLU A 97 12.34 -20.27 -29.39
C GLU A 97 11.57 -21.30 -28.54
N ARG A 98 11.42 -21.06 -27.24
CA ARG A 98 10.64 -21.95 -26.35
C ARG A 98 9.16 -22.06 -26.72
N TRP A 99 8.61 -21.14 -27.49
CA TRP A 99 7.22 -21.17 -27.91
C TRP A 99 6.97 -21.97 -29.20
N GLY A 100 8.04 -22.36 -29.90
CA GLY A 100 7.95 -23.18 -31.14
C GLY A 100 7.21 -22.49 -32.28
N LEU A 101 7.18 -21.15 -32.29
CA LEU A 101 6.58 -20.36 -33.37
C LEU A 101 7.61 -20.21 -34.50
N GLY A 102 7.28 -20.63 -35.74
CA GLY A 102 8.16 -20.43 -36.88
C GLY A 102 8.89 -21.68 -37.42
N THR A 103 8.62 -22.86 -36.92
CA THR A 103 9.07 -24.11 -37.58
C THR A 103 8.06 -24.44 -38.70
N ASP A 104 8.36 -23.98 -39.89
CA ASP A 104 7.58 -24.28 -41.12
C ASP A 104 7.63 -25.79 -41.42
N ASP A 105 6.47 -26.42 -41.55
CA ASP A 105 6.28 -27.69 -42.25
C ASP A 105 6.39 -27.52 -43.78
N THR A 106 7.54 -27.04 -44.27
CA THR A 106 7.90 -27.06 -45.67
C THR A 106 9.38 -27.46 -45.85
N ALA A 107 9.72 -28.65 -45.38
CA ALA A 107 10.84 -29.40 -45.94
C ALA A 107 10.29 -30.33 -47.01
N SER A 108 10.41 -29.91 -48.24
CA SER A 108 10.22 -30.75 -49.43
C SER A 108 11.12 -31.98 -49.36
N ASN A 109 10.52 -33.14 -49.63
CA ASN A 109 11.21 -34.40 -49.89
C ASN A 109 12.36 -34.21 -50.87
N GLU A 110 13.60 -34.33 -50.36
CA GLU A 110 14.76 -34.87 -51.11
C GLU A 110 15.93 -34.87 -50.10
N ASP A 111 16.08 -36.03 -49.43
CA ASP A 111 17.31 -36.64 -48.92
C ASP A 111 16.93 -37.66 -47.79
N ALA A 112 16.24 -38.73 -48.24
CA ALA A 112 16.07 -39.91 -47.47
C ALA A 112 17.15 -40.91 -47.83
N ALA A 113 18.23 -40.95 -47.10
CA ALA A 113 19.03 -42.20 -46.96
C ALA A 113 19.89 -42.19 -45.71
N VAL A 114 19.70 -43.24 -44.91
CA VAL A 114 20.61 -43.79 -43.89
C VAL A 114 20.64 -43.06 -42.53
N CYS A 115 19.71 -43.53 -41.63
CA CYS A 115 20.18 -43.99 -40.33
C CYS A 115 19.13 -44.91 -39.67
N THR A 116 19.63 -46.01 -39.18
CA THR A 116 19.03 -47.22 -38.66
C THR A 116 18.10 -47.02 -37.49
N GLU A 117 17.09 -47.93 -37.46
CA GLU A 117 16.15 -48.19 -36.33
C GLU A 117 16.81 -48.19 -34.94
N SER A 118 16.34 -47.29 -34.07
CA SER A 118 16.10 -47.50 -32.65
C SER A 118 15.91 -46.14 -32.01
N CYS A 119 14.69 -45.68 -31.81
CA CYS A 119 14.17 -44.79 -30.82
C CYS A 119 12.90 -44.06 -31.36
N VAL A 120 11.87 -44.87 -31.63
CA VAL A 120 10.50 -44.29 -31.82
C VAL A 120 9.83 -44.37 -30.48
N SER A 121 9.80 -43.27 -29.74
CA SER A 121 8.78 -43.08 -28.73
C SER A 121 8.52 -41.57 -28.53
N HIS A 122 7.41 -41.11 -29.04
CA HIS A 122 6.59 -40.00 -28.58
C HIS A 122 7.25 -38.61 -28.53
N TYR A 123 7.36 -37.95 -29.66
CA TYR A 123 7.32 -36.49 -29.73
C TYR A 123 6.28 -36.07 -30.77
N GLU A 124 4.99 -36.21 -30.46
CA GLU A 124 3.96 -35.36 -31.10
C GLU A 124 4.09 -33.99 -30.43
N SER A 125 4.71 -33.02 -31.11
CA SER A 125 4.73 -31.62 -30.74
C SER A 125 3.32 -31.06 -30.84
N ARG A 126 2.57 -31.10 -29.72
CA ARG A 126 1.32 -30.36 -29.57
C ARG A 126 1.65 -28.89 -29.41
N VAL A 127 1.85 -28.17 -30.54
CA VAL A 127 1.78 -26.70 -30.52
C VAL A 127 0.38 -26.33 -30.03
N ASN A 128 0.33 -25.59 -28.91
CA ASN A 128 -0.94 -25.17 -28.32
C ASN A 128 -1.77 -24.41 -29.38
N PRO A 129 -2.99 -24.84 -29.73
CA PRO A 129 -3.79 -24.22 -30.79
C PRO A 129 -4.02 -22.70 -30.57
N CYS A 130 -3.89 -22.23 -29.35
CA CYS A 130 -4.03 -20.80 -29.03
C CYS A 130 -2.84 -19.95 -29.50
N LEU A 131 -1.66 -20.54 -29.71
CA LEU A 131 -0.49 -19.83 -30.24
C LEU A 131 -0.64 -19.46 -31.73
N LYS A 132 -1.51 -20.14 -32.45
CA LYS A 132 -1.88 -19.80 -33.84
C LYS A 132 -2.57 -18.44 -33.98
N ASN A 133 -2.99 -17.82 -32.90
CA ASN A 133 -3.56 -16.48 -32.92
C ASN A 133 -2.51 -15.35 -32.86
N ILE A 134 -1.23 -15.68 -32.67
CA ILE A 134 -0.14 -14.69 -32.63
C ILE A 134 0.14 -14.28 -34.08
N LEU A 135 0.21 -12.95 -34.29
CA LEU A 135 0.41 -12.36 -35.61
C LEU A 135 1.76 -11.65 -35.76
N LEU A 136 2.34 -11.16 -34.68
CA LEU A 136 3.62 -10.49 -34.69
C LEU A 136 4.33 -10.67 -33.36
N VAL A 137 5.63 -11.01 -33.42
CA VAL A 137 6.54 -10.96 -32.26
C VAL A 137 7.79 -10.19 -32.65
N TYR A 138 8.17 -9.19 -31.86
CA TYR A 138 9.40 -8.43 -32.12
C TYR A 138 10.11 -7.99 -30.85
N ILE A 139 11.43 -7.79 -30.95
CA ILE A 139 12.29 -7.29 -29.89
C ILE A 139 12.09 -5.77 -29.75
N THR A 140 11.85 -5.29 -28.55
CA THR A 140 11.66 -3.85 -28.27
C THR A 140 12.93 -3.04 -28.54
N PRO A 141 12.84 -1.71 -28.73
CA PRO A 141 14.04 -0.87 -28.96
C PRO A 141 15.13 -0.96 -27.89
N SER A 142 14.80 -1.39 -26.68
CA SER A 142 15.80 -1.62 -25.64
C SER A 142 16.68 -2.85 -25.87
N GLY A 143 16.28 -3.77 -26.76
CA GLY A 143 16.92 -5.06 -26.92
C GLY A 143 16.66 -6.06 -25.78
N LYS A 144 15.90 -5.67 -24.74
CA LYS A 144 15.66 -6.44 -23.52
C LYS A 144 14.18 -6.68 -23.24
N GLY A 145 13.36 -6.77 -24.26
CA GLY A 145 11.94 -7.02 -24.14
C GLY A 145 11.33 -7.51 -25.43
N LEU A 146 10.14 -8.10 -25.36
CA LEU A 146 9.35 -8.57 -26.47
C LEU A 146 7.98 -7.89 -26.52
N LYS A 147 7.52 -7.59 -27.73
CA LYS A 147 6.13 -7.24 -28.01
C LYS A 147 5.48 -8.38 -28.78
N ILE A 148 4.31 -8.80 -28.33
CA ILE A 148 3.55 -9.91 -28.90
C ILE A 148 2.16 -9.38 -29.25
N VAL A 149 1.82 -9.43 -30.54
CA VAL A 149 0.53 -8.99 -31.07
C VAL A 149 -0.26 -10.23 -31.52
N PHE A 150 -1.51 -10.32 -31.08
CA PHE A 150 -2.36 -11.48 -31.36
C PHE A 150 -3.84 -11.09 -31.51
N LYS A 151 -4.63 -12.01 -32.04
CA LYS A 151 -6.08 -11.87 -32.24
C LYS A 151 -6.81 -11.99 -30.92
N ALA A 152 -7.68 -11.03 -30.59
CA ALA A 152 -8.54 -11.12 -29.42
C ALA A 152 -9.50 -12.32 -29.52
N ARG A 153 -9.70 -13.01 -28.41
CA ARG A 153 -10.67 -14.10 -28.27
C ARG A 153 -11.82 -13.64 -27.39
N MET A 154 -13.05 -13.80 -27.91
CA MET A 154 -14.27 -13.37 -27.23
C MET A 154 -14.50 -14.11 -25.91
N GLU A 155 -14.15 -15.38 -25.86
CA GLU A 155 -14.28 -16.24 -24.69
C GLU A 155 -13.34 -15.85 -23.54
N TRP A 156 -12.25 -15.14 -23.83
CA TRP A 156 -11.33 -14.64 -22.80
C TRP A 156 -11.81 -13.33 -22.16
N GLY A 157 -12.66 -12.54 -22.84
CA GLY A 157 -13.19 -11.29 -22.35
C GLY A 157 -12.62 -10.05 -23.08
N ASN A 158 -12.42 -8.95 -22.33
CA ASN A 158 -11.93 -7.69 -22.89
C ASN A 158 -10.42 -7.72 -23.21
N LEU A 159 -9.85 -6.56 -23.58
CA LEU A 159 -8.42 -6.42 -23.92
C LEU A 159 -7.50 -6.91 -22.80
N ILE A 160 -7.81 -6.55 -21.56
CA ILE A 160 -7.00 -6.88 -20.37
C ILE A 160 -7.11 -8.37 -20.07
N ASP A 161 -8.32 -8.93 -20.15
CA ASP A 161 -8.54 -10.36 -19.95
C ASP A 161 -7.78 -11.20 -21.00
N ASN A 162 -7.77 -10.75 -22.25
CA ASN A 162 -6.99 -11.37 -23.33
C ASN A 162 -5.48 -11.29 -23.10
N GLN A 163 -4.97 -10.14 -22.62
CA GLN A 163 -3.55 -9.99 -22.26
C GLN A 163 -3.13 -11.01 -21.20
N HIS A 164 -3.90 -11.11 -20.11
CA HIS A 164 -3.60 -12.04 -19.01
C HIS A 164 -3.71 -13.52 -19.45
N ALA A 165 -4.72 -13.85 -20.27
CA ALA A 165 -4.90 -15.22 -20.75
C ALA A 165 -3.73 -15.66 -21.66
N MET A 166 -3.29 -14.81 -22.60
CA MET A 166 -2.17 -15.12 -23.48
C MET A 166 -0.84 -15.16 -22.73
N ALA A 167 -0.60 -14.22 -21.81
CA ALA A 167 0.61 -14.22 -20.98
C ALA A 167 0.75 -15.49 -20.14
N LYS A 168 -0.35 -15.97 -19.57
CA LYS A 168 -0.39 -17.26 -18.85
C LYS A 168 -0.04 -18.43 -19.77
N LEU A 169 -0.53 -18.45 -21.01
CA LEU A 169 -0.20 -19.48 -21.99
C LEU A 169 1.28 -19.46 -22.40
N LEU A 170 1.86 -18.26 -22.52
CA LEU A 170 3.26 -18.07 -22.88
C LEU A 170 4.23 -18.23 -21.70
N GLY A 171 3.71 -18.30 -20.47
CA GLY A 171 4.52 -18.37 -19.25
C GLY A 171 5.31 -17.08 -18.98
N VAL A 172 4.73 -15.91 -19.31
CA VAL A 172 5.34 -14.59 -19.13
C VAL A 172 4.49 -13.68 -18.25
N GLU A 173 5.12 -12.68 -17.63
CA GLU A 173 4.42 -11.65 -16.85
C GLU A 173 3.94 -10.51 -17.77
N VAL A 174 2.75 -9.97 -17.49
CA VAL A 174 2.18 -8.83 -18.24
C VAL A 174 2.63 -7.52 -17.59
N ASP A 175 3.16 -6.59 -18.39
CA ASP A 175 3.28 -5.20 -17.92
C ASP A 175 1.89 -4.59 -17.70
N GLU A 176 1.55 -4.35 -16.42
CA GLU A 176 0.29 -3.74 -15.98
C GLU A 176 0.00 -2.37 -16.63
N SER A 177 1.01 -1.71 -17.19
CA SER A 177 0.87 -0.42 -17.89
C SER A 177 0.20 -0.55 -19.27
N GLY A 178 0.06 -1.79 -19.81
CA GLY A 178 -0.53 -2.11 -21.10
C GLY A 178 -2.06 -2.06 -21.21
N LYS A 179 -2.76 -1.66 -20.14
CA LYS A 179 -4.24 -1.69 -20.03
C LYS A 179 -4.99 -0.66 -20.91
N ASP A 180 -4.30 0.30 -21.51
CA ASP A 180 -4.89 1.33 -22.36
C ASP A 180 -4.88 0.89 -23.84
N SER A 181 -6.07 0.82 -24.46
CA SER A 181 -6.23 0.46 -25.89
C SER A 181 -5.57 1.45 -26.83
N SER A 182 -5.29 2.67 -26.40
CA SER A 182 -4.60 3.71 -27.17
C SER A 182 -3.09 3.71 -26.97
N ARG A 183 -2.52 2.72 -26.25
CA ARG A 183 -1.09 2.66 -25.95
C ARG A 183 -0.25 2.49 -27.21
N LEU A 184 0.82 3.29 -27.28
CA LEU A 184 1.77 3.28 -28.38
C LEU A 184 2.88 2.24 -28.13
N SER A 185 3.14 1.40 -29.12
CA SER A 185 4.23 0.44 -29.16
C SER A 185 5.31 0.96 -30.11
N TYR A 186 6.49 1.31 -29.58
CA TYR A 186 7.58 1.81 -30.42
C TYR A 186 7.97 0.82 -31.50
N ILE A 187 8.35 1.34 -32.68
CA ILE A 187 8.81 0.51 -33.80
C ILE A 187 10.12 -0.21 -33.46
N CYS A 188 10.41 -1.27 -34.17
CA CYS A 188 11.66 -2.03 -34.11
C CYS A 188 12.42 -1.93 -35.42
N LYS A 189 13.62 -2.50 -35.51
CA LYS A 189 14.32 -2.80 -36.77
C LYS A 189 13.69 -4.02 -37.44
N GLU A 190 13.88 -4.13 -38.76
CA GLU A 190 13.46 -5.33 -39.48
C GLU A 190 14.12 -6.61 -38.89
N SER A 191 15.41 -6.54 -38.54
CA SER A 191 16.16 -7.64 -37.90
C SER A 191 15.65 -8.05 -36.53
N ASP A 192 14.86 -7.23 -35.87
CA ASP A 192 14.28 -7.49 -34.56
C ASP A 192 12.91 -8.19 -34.63
N ILE A 193 12.38 -8.42 -35.83
CA ILE A 193 11.11 -9.13 -36.03
C ILE A 193 11.40 -10.63 -35.97
N LEU A 194 10.85 -11.30 -34.99
CA LEU A 194 11.04 -12.74 -34.76
C LEU A 194 9.93 -13.58 -35.44
N TYR A 195 8.73 -13.02 -35.54
CA TYR A 195 7.59 -13.66 -36.21
C TYR A 195 6.65 -12.62 -36.82
N LEU A 196 6.16 -12.84 -38.02
CA LEU A 196 5.16 -11.99 -38.69
C LEU A 196 4.23 -12.83 -39.56
N ASP A 197 2.96 -12.83 -39.23
CA ASP A 197 1.88 -13.34 -40.07
C ASP A 197 1.25 -12.18 -40.87
N LYS A 198 1.12 -12.32 -42.17
CA LYS A 198 0.56 -11.29 -43.08
C LYS A 198 -0.91 -10.96 -42.79
N GLU A 199 -1.62 -11.83 -42.12
CA GLU A 199 -2.98 -11.56 -41.65
C GLU A 199 -3.06 -10.36 -40.69
N LEU A 200 -1.95 -9.97 -40.05
CA LEU A 200 -1.83 -8.75 -39.23
C LEU A 200 -2.36 -7.49 -39.94
N PHE A 201 -2.13 -7.38 -41.26
CA PHE A 201 -2.49 -6.19 -42.05
C PHE A 201 -3.94 -6.16 -42.52
N THR A 202 -4.63 -7.29 -42.44
CA THR A 202 -6.03 -7.43 -42.91
C THR A 202 -7.02 -7.76 -41.81
N TYR A 203 -6.51 -8.15 -40.65
CA TYR A 203 -7.34 -8.59 -39.52
C TYR A 203 -8.18 -7.44 -38.91
N GLU A 204 -9.46 -7.71 -38.70
CA GLU A 204 -10.43 -6.87 -38.02
C GLU A 204 -11.47 -7.76 -37.33
N ASN A 205 -11.81 -7.48 -36.10
CA ASN A 205 -12.85 -8.20 -35.37
C ASN A 205 -13.97 -7.22 -34.93
N LYS A 206 -15.01 -7.13 -35.80
CA LYS A 206 -16.14 -6.21 -35.55
C LYS A 206 -16.97 -6.58 -34.32
N GLU A 207 -17.19 -7.87 -34.11
CA GLU A 207 -17.94 -8.35 -32.96
C GLU A 207 -17.25 -7.95 -31.62
N TYR A 208 -15.93 -8.08 -31.59
CA TYR A 208 -15.12 -7.66 -30.45
C TYR A 208 -15.21 -6.13 -30.24
N ALA A 209 -15.13 -5.36 -31.32
CA ALA A 209 -15.26 -3.91 -31.26
C ALA A 209 -16.65 -3.49 -30.74
N GLU A 210 -17.73 -4.01 -31.31
CA GLU A 210 -19.10 -3.72 -30.91
C GLU A 210 -19.34 -4.00 -29.41
N ARG A 211 -18.73 -5.06 -28.89
CA ARG A 211 -18.92 -5.48 -27.49
C ARG A 211 -18.13 -4.64 -26.49
N TYR A 212 -16.90 -4.24 -26.80
CA TYR A 212 -15.98 -3.68 -25.82
C TYR A 212 -15.56 -2.21 -26.08
N GLU A 213 -15.78 -1.64 -27.28
CA GLU A 213 -15.33 -0.29 -27.64
C GLU A 213 -15.86 0.79 -26.70
N SER A 214 -17.13 0.71 -26.30
CA SER A 214 -17.76 1.67 -25.41
C SER A 214 -17.08 1.76 -24.04
N LEU A 215 -16.53 0.66 -23.54
CA LEU A 215 -15.78 0.62 -22.26
C LEU A 215 -14.54 1.50 -22.33
N TYR A 216 -13.78 1.39 -23.42
CA TYR A 216 -12.54 2.15 -23.62
C TYR A 216 -12.79 3.62 -23.96
N ARG A 217 -13.85 3.93 -24.70
CA ARG A 217 -14.27 5.31 -24.97
C ARG A 217 -14.66 6.07 -23.71
N ASN A 218 -15.28 5.39 -22.75
CA ASN A 218 -15.75 5.96 -21.48
C ASN A 218 -14.72 5.92 -20.35
N GLY A 219 -13.49 5.49 -20.60
CA GLY A 219 -12.42 5.47 -19.60
C GLY A 219 -12.42 4.26 -18.66
N HIS A 220 -13.18 3.22 -18.97
CA HIS A 220 -13.22 1.99 -18.18
C HIS A 220 -12.23 0.96 -18.70
N SER A 221 -11.01 0.94 -18.20
CA SER A 221 -9.97 -0.05 -18.50
C SER A 221 -9.75 -1.02 -17.33
N GLN A 222 -10.80 -1.76 -16.93
CA GLN A 222 -10.71 -2.82 -15.93
C GLN A 222 -11.10 -4.16 -16.53
N ALA A 223 -10.45 -5.25 -16.08
CA ALA A 223 -10.84 -6.61 -16.45
C ALA A 223 -12.34 -6.82 -16.19
N THR A 224 -13.06 -7.40 -17.12
CA THR A 224 -14.46 -7.72 -16.92
C THR A 224 -14.57 -8.83 -15.87
N LYS A 225 -15.14 -8.54 -14.71
CA LYS A 225 -15.58 -9.59 -13.79
C LYS A 225 -16.59 -10.43 -14.54
N ARG A 226 -16.32 -11.71 -14.72
CA ARG A 226 -17.31 -12.65 -15.25
C ARG A 226 -18.54 -12.59 -14.37
N ASN A 227 -19.62 -11.97 -14.84
CA ASN A 227 -20.96 -12.16 -14.30
C ASN A 227 -21.41 -13.56 -14.73
N SER A 228 -21.21 -14.55 -13.87
CA SER A 228 -21.94 -15.82 -13.97
C SER A 228 -23.33 -15.60 -13.40
N GLY A 229 -24.27 -15.23 -14.26
CA GLY A 229 -25.67 -15.08 -13.88
C GLY A 229 -26.55 -15.11 -15.11
N THR A 230 -26.99 -16.28 -15.52
CA THR A 230 -28.27 -16.46 -16.22
C THR A 230 -28.89 -17.79 -15.87
N ASP A 231 -30.05 -17.69 -15.25
CA ASP A 231 -31.24 -18.53 -15.32
C ASP A 231 -31.07 -20.04 -15.48
N PHE A 232 -31.37 -20.77 -14.40
CA PHE A 232 -32.18 -21.97 -14.46
C PHE A 232 -32.90 -22.15 -13.12
N ALA A 233 -34.10 -21.59 -13.04
CA ALA A 233 -35.15 -22.09 -12.17
C ALA A 233 -35.81 -23.25 -12.90
N ASN A 234 -35.74 -24.43 -12.31
CA ASN A 234 -36.59 -25.63 -12.41
C ASN A 234 -35.73 -26.88 -12.49
N LEU A 235 -35.71 -27.55 -11.37
CA LEU A 235 -35.80 -29.01 -11.24
C LEU A 235 -35.57 -29.38 -9.76
N ARG A 236 -36.61 -29.20 -8.96
CA ARG A 236 -36.75 -29.91 -7.68
C ARG A 236 -37.42 -31.23 -7.99
N GLU A 237 -36.77 -32.29 -7.58
CA GLU A 237 -37.27 -33.57 -7.06
C GLU A 237 -36.38 -34.74 -7.56
N ASN A 238 -35.71 -35.30 -6.62
CA ASN A 238 -35.15 -36.66 -6.50
C ASN A 238 -33.72 -36.69 -6.01
N ASN A 239 -33.60 -36.86 -4.72
CA ASN A 239 -32.61 -37.80 -4.18
C ASN A 239 -32.71 -37.85 -2.65
N LYS A 240 -33.64 -38.72 -2.21
CA LYS A 240 -33.58 -39.39 -0.91
C LYS A 240 -33.10 -40.82 -1.23
N ARG A 241 -31.81 -41.07 -1.03
CA ARG A 241 -31.20 -42.40 -0.77
C ARG A 241 -29.71 -42.30 -1.10
N ILE A 242 -28.92 -42.24 -0.05
CA ILE A 242 -27.73 -43.04 0.21
C ILE A 242 -27.15 -42.45 1.49
N ARG A 243 -27.59 -42.92 2.61
CA ARG A 243 -26.81 -42.96 3.86
C ARG A 243 -26.68 -44.42 4.16
N ASP A 244 -25.42 -44.86 4.09
CA ASP A 244 -24.82 -45.95 4.84
C ASP A 244 -23.63 -46.48 4.06
N ASN A 245 -22.47 -45.99 4.42
CA ASN A 245 -21.22 -46.72 4.47
C ASN A 245 -20.20 -45.84 5.19
N SER A 246 -20.13 -45.99 6.50
CA SER A 246 -19.09 -45.46 7.36
C SER A 246 -17.85 -46.29 7.17
N CYS A 247 -16.75 -45.65 6.73
CA CYS A 247 -15.42 -46.21 6.81
C CYS A 247 -14.80 -45.80 8.15
N ASP A 248 -14.60 -46.75 9.03
CA ASP A 248 -13.93 -46.62 10.31
C ASP A 248 -12.43 -46.38 10.11
N SER A 249 -12.00 -45.10 10.05
CA SER A 249 -10.63 -44.69 10.40
C SER A 249 -10.42 -43.14 10.32
N CYS A 250 -11.36 -42.34 10.73
CA CYS A 250 -11.13 -40.91 10.88
C CYS A 250 -10.76 -40.59 12.32
N GLN A 251 -9.49 -40.24 12.59
CA GLN A 251 -9.14 -39.53 13.82
C GLN A 251 -9.95 -38.26 13.85
N GLU A 252 -10.71 -38.02 14.95
CA GLU A 252 -11.44 -36.77 15.19
C GLU A 252 -10.48 -35.55 15.14
N ILE A 253 -10.52 -34.78 14.07
CA ILE A 253 -9.74 -33.56 13.94
C ILE A 253 -10.50 -32.47 14.67
N LYS A 254 -9.86 -31.89 15.71
CA LYS A 254 -10.45 -30.83 16.53
C LYS A 254 -9.82 -29.47 16.20
N TRP A 255 -10.68 -28.49 15.92
CA TRP A 255 -10.29 -27.11 15.83
C TRP A 255 -10.59 -26.39 17.16
N ARG A 256 -9.55 -25.99 17.88
CA ARG A 256 -9.65 -25.28 19.19
C ARG A 256 -10.56 -25.95 20.21
N GLY A 257 -10.57 -27.30 20.19
CA GLY A 257 -11.36 -28.12 21.10
C GLY A 257 -12.76 -28.48 20.60
N TYR A 258 -13.19 -27.94 19.46
CA TYR A 258 -14.44 -28.26 18.79
C TYR A 258 -14.21 -29.25 17.65
N ASP A 259 -15.16 -30.14 17.40
CA ASP A 259 -15.10 -31.06 16.28
C ASP A 259 -15.21 -30.33 14.94
N LEU A 260 -14.19 -30.46 14.09
CA LEU A 260 -14.08 -29.71 12.83
C LEU A 260 -15.09 -30.19 11.80
N GLN A 261 -15.44 -31.49 11.80
CA GLN A 261 -16.43 -32.04 10.89
C GLN A 261 -17.83 -31.49 11.18
N SER A 262 -18.19 -31.33 12.45
CA SER A 262 -19.47 -30.71 12.86
C SER A 262 -19.61 -29.28 12.36
N ILE A 263 -18.49 -28.50 12.27
CA ILE A 263 -18.48 -27.15 11.71
C ILE A 263 -18.70 -27.22 10.19
N ILE A 264 -18.04 -28.14 9.50
CA ILE A 264 -18.20 -28.33 8.05
C ILE A 264 -19.63 -28.76 7.72
N ASP A 265 -20.20 -29.68 8.50
CA ASP A 265 -21.58 -30.12 8.35
C ASP A 265 -22.60 -28.99 8.56
N ALA A 266 -22.34 -28.11 9.54
CA ALA A 266 -23.16 -26.92 9.77
C ALA A 266 -23.06 -25.90 8.63
N ARG A 267 -21.92 -25.84 7.91
CA ARG A 267 -21.75 -24.95 6.75
C ARG A 267 -22.62 -25.35 5.56
N TYR A 268 -22.69 -26.65 5.29
CA TYR A 268 -23.41 -27.17 4.12
C TYR A 268 -24.84 -27.59 4.45
N GLY A 269 -25.13 -27.91 5.70
CA GLY A 269 -26.45 -28.31 6.17
C GLY A 269 -27.00 -29.51 5.36
N THR A 270 -28.19 -29.33 4.78
CA THR A 270 -28.83 -30.34 3.93
C THR A 270 -28.49 -30.23 2.45
N GLN A 271 -27.72 -29.24 2.04
CA GLN A 271 -27.35 -28.95 0.64
C GLN A 271 -25.84 -29.17 0.42
N LEU A 272 -25.44 -30.40 0.30
CA LEU A 272 -24.06 -30.76 -0.07
C LEU A 272 -23.81 -30.42 -1.54
N PRO A 273 -22.58 -29.99 -1.89
CA PRO A 273 -22.19 -29.80 -3.28
C PRO A 273 -22.43 -31.08 -4.11
N CYS A 274 -23.07 -30.92 -5.26
CA CYS A 274 -23.46 -32.05 -6.11
C CYS A 274 -23.05 -31.87 -7.57
N LYS A 275 -23.14 -32.97 -8.35
CA LYS A 275 -22.75 -33.02 -9.76
C LYS A 275 -23.70 -32.19 -10.64
N GLU A 276 -24.98 -32.17 -10.30
CA GLU A 276 -26.02 -31.48 -11.07
C GLU A 276 -25.80 -29.97 -11.08
N ASP A 277 -25.32 -29.40 -9.98
CA ASP A 277 -25.03 -27.99 -9.86
C ASP A 277 -23.64 -27.57 -10.42
N SER A 278 -22.83 -28.59 -10.82
CA SER A 278 -21.45 -28.37 -11.33
C SER A 278 -20.56 -27.49 -10.43
N ASN A 279 -20.82 -27.46 -9.11
CA ASN A 279 -20.20 -26.55 -8.14
C ASN A 279 -19.16 -27.23 -7.22
N ARG A 280 -19.02 -28.57 -7.26
CA ARG A 280 -18.16 -29.34 -6.35
C ARG A 280 -16.72 -28.84 -6.27
N HIS A 281 -16.06 -28.61 -7.42
CA HIS A 281 -14.67 -28.09 -7.45
C HIS A 281 -14.58 -26.68 -6.85
N ALA A 282 -15.52 -25.79 -7.17
CA ALA A 282 -15.53 -24.43 -6.65
C ALA A 282 -15.74 -24.39 -5.13
N GLU A 283 -16.59 -25.29 -4.61
CA GLU A 283 -16.83 -25.40 -3.16
C GLU A 283 -15.66 -26.07 -2.44
N SER A 284 -14.95 -27.03 -3.06
CA SER A 284 -13.70 -27.58 -2.53
C SER A 284 -12.63 -26.51 -2.35
N LEU A 285 -12.48 -25.60 -3.33
CA LEU A 285 -11.55 -24.48 -3.24
C LEU A 285 -11.96 -23.46 -2.15
N LYS A 286 -13.27 -23.17 -2.02
CA LYS A 286 -13.77 -22.28 -0.96
C LYS A 286 -13.57 -22.89 0.43
N LEU A 287 -13.86 -24.19 0.58
CA LEU A 287 -13.64 -24.93 1.82
C LEU A 287 -12.15 -24.93 2.18
N ALA A 288 -11.28 -25.27 1.24
CA ALA A 288 -9.83 -25.24 1.43
C ALA A 288 -9.33 -23.85 1.85
N THR A 289 -9.88 -22.78 1.25
CA THR A 289 -9.54 -21.39 1.60
C THR A 289 -9.95 -21.05 3.04
N ASP A 290 -11.15 -21.44 3.47
CA ASP A 290 -11.61 -21.19 4.84
C ASP A 290 -10.83 -22.02 5.87
N LEU A 291 -10.55 -23.29 5.55
CA LEU A 291 -9.77 -24.18 6.42
C LEU A 291 -8.31 -23.75 6.54
N MET A 292 -7.70 -23.23 5.49
CA MET A 292 -6.34 -22.64 5.56
C MET A 292 -6.26 -21.51 6.59
N LEU A 293 -7.32 -20.70 6.71
CA LEU A 293 -7.40 -19.61 7.71
C LEU A 293 -7.72 -20.12 9.11
N MET A 294 -8.44 -21.25 9.23
CA MET A 294 -8.80 -21.85 10.53
C MET A 294 -7.67 -22.70 11.11
N LEU A 295 -6.91 -23.40 10.25
CA LEU A 295 -5.86 -24.34 10.62
C LEU A 295 -4.44 -23.75 10.50
N ASP A 296 -4.34 -22.43 10.65
CA ASP A 296 -3.08 -21.69 10.71
C ASP A 296 -2.12 -21.97 9.51
N GLY A 297 -2.70 -22.25 8.34
CA GLY A 297 -1.95 -22.49 7.10
C GLY A 297 -1.34 -23.90 6.95
N ASP A 298 -1.75 -24.85 7.77
CA ASP A 298 -1.29 -26.26 7.66
C ASP A 298 -1.90 -26.95 6.43
N LYS A 299 -1.17 -26.91 5.32
CA LYS A 299 -1.59 -27.48 4.03
C LYS A 299 -1.85 -28.99 4.08
N ALA A 300 -1.09 -29.71 4.88
CA ALA A 300 -1.25 -31.18 5.00
C ALA A 300 -2.56 -31.54 5.69
N LEU A 301 -2.87 -30.84 6.78
CA LEU A 301 -4.11 -31.05 7.52
C LEU A 301 -5.32 -30.55 6.72
N VAL A 302 -5.21 -29.41 6.04
CA VAL A 302 -6.28 -28.92 5.15
C VAL A 302 -6.56 -29.89 4.02
N ARG A 303 -5.52 -30.44 3.38
CA ARG A 303 -5.66 -31.46 2.35
C ARG A 303 -6.42 -32.68 2.89
N GLN A 304 -6.02 -33.22 4.04
CA GLN A 304 -6.66 -34.38 4.66
C GLN A 304 -8.14 -34.13 4.93
N VAL A 305 -8.52 -32.97 5.45
CA VAL A 305 -9.91 -32.61 5.75
C VAL A 305 -10.75 -32.43 4.47
N VAL A 306 -10.18 -31.81 3.44
CA VAL A 306 -10.85 -31.58 2.15
C VAL A 306 -11.04 -32.90 1.41
N GLU A 307 -10.01 -33.76 1.35
CA GLU A 307 -10.08 -35.09 0.74
C GLU A 307 -11.10 -35.99 1.45
N ALA A 308 -11.33 -35.84 2.75
CA ALA A 308 -12.31 -36.62 3.49
C ALA A 308 -13.77 -36.27 3.16
N GLN A 309 -14.05 -35.19 2.43
CA GLN A 309 -15.43 -34.81 2.11
C GLN A 309 -16.01 -35.68 0.98
N PRO A 310 -17.24 -36.24 1.13
CA PRO A 310 -17.82 -37.16 0.15
C PRO A 310 -17.85 -36.63 -1.28
N TRP A 311 -18.24 -35.37 -1.48
CA TRP A 311 -18.31 -34.76 -2.82
C TRP A 311 -16.93 -34.51 -3.45
N VAL A 312 -15.87 -34.45 -2.62
CA VAL A 312 -14.48 -34.31 -3.11
C VAL A 312 -13.97 -35.67 -3.54
N GLN A 313 -14.27 -36.73 -2.81
CA GLN A 313 -13.97 -38.09 -3.22
C GLN A 313 -14.64 -38.46 -4.56
N GLU A 314 -15.90 -38.03 -4.77
CA GLU A 314 -16.58 -38.22 -6.04
C GLU A 314 -15.87 -37.52 -7.20
N ILE A 315 -15.27 -36.33 -6.99
CA ILE A 315 -14.54 -35.63 -8.05
C ILE A 315 -13.18 -36.30 -8.32
N ILE A 316 -12.52 -36.80 -7.27
CA ILE A 316 -11.28 -37.56 -7.40
C ILE A 316 -11.53 -38.80 -8.25
N ASP A 317 -12.58 -39.59 -7.93
CA ASP A 317 -12.93 -40.82 -8.65
C ASP A 317 -13.36 -40.55 -10.10
N GLU A 318 -14.04 -39.42 -10.38
CA GLU A 318 -14.56 -39.11 -11.70
C GLU A 318 -13.54 -38.48 -12.65
N ARG A 319 -12.60 -37.65 -12.14
CA ARG A 319 -11.76 -36.78 -12.96
C ARG A 319 -10.28 -36.80 -12.56
N ASP A 320 -9.88 -37.63 -11.62
CA ASP A 320 -8.52 -37.68 -11.05
C ASP A 320 -8.11 -36.26 -10.51
N GLU A 321 -9.03 -35.60 -9.77
CA GLU A 321 -8.86 -34.24 -9.26
C GLU A 321 -7.67 -34.15 -8.31
N ASN A 322 -6.76 -33.24 -8.58
CA ASN A 322 -5.59 -32.99 -7.73
C ASN A 322 -5.93 -32.04 -6.58
N VAL A 323 -6.30 -32.60 -5.40
CA VAL A 323 -6.65 -31.81 -4.21
C VAL A 323 -5.44 -31.00 -3.69
N GLU A 324 -4.22 -31.48 -3.88
CA GLU A 324 -3.01 -30.74 -3.51
C GLU A 324 -2.92 -29.42 -4.27
N GLN A 325 -3.24 -29.41 -5.56
CA GLN A 325 -3.30 -28.20 -6.38
C GLN A 325 -4.43 -27.26 -5.93
N THR A 326 -5.56 -27.81 -5.46
CA THR A 326 -6.66 -27.02 -4.89
C THR A 326 -6.25 -26.33 -3.60
N VAL A 327 -5.50 -27.00 -2.71
CA VAL A 327 -4.97 -26.44 -1.48
C VAL A 327 -3.89 -25.40 -1.77
N GLU A 328 -3.00 -25.63 -2.75
CA GLU A 328 -2.02 -24.61 -3.19
C GLU A 328 -2.72 -23.36 -3.78
N SER A 329 -3.77 -23.57 -4.56
CA SER A 329 -4.58 -22.45 -5.09
C SER A 329 -5.30 -21.67 -3.98
N ALA A 330 -5.79 -22.36 -2.93
CA ALA A 330 -6.36 -21.74 -1.75
C ALA A 330 -5.33 -20.89 -1.00
N ALA A 331 -4.12 -21.41 -0.81
CA ALA A 331 -3.02 -20.65 -0.21
C ALA A 331 -2.65 -19.40 -1.04
N GLY A 332 -2.63 -19.53 -2.37
CA GLY A 332 -2.45 -18.41 -3.30
C GLY A 332 -3.54 -17.33 -3.17
N CYS A 333 -4.80 -17.76 -3.09
CA CYS A 333 -5.96 -16.86 -2.89
C CYS A 333 -5.86 -16.07 -1.56
N ILE A 334 -5.38 -16.70 -0.50
CA ILE A 334 -5.17 -16.06 0.80
C ILE A 334 -4.03 -15.05 0.71
N ALA A 335 -2.90 -15.42 0.14
CA ALA A 335 -1.75 -14.54 -0.05
C ALA A 335 -2.11 -13.31 -0.90
N GLU A 336 -2.98 -13.44 -1.91
CA GLU A 336 -3.51 -12.31 -2.67
C GLU A 336 -4.49 -11.45 -1.86
N LYS A 337 -5.36 -12.07 -1.05
CA LYS A 337 -6.27 -11.35 -0.16
C LYS A 337 -5.51 -10.60 0.92
N GLU A 338 -4.48 -11.19 1.51
CA GLU A 338 -3.61 -10.56 2.51
C GLU A 338 -2.80 -9.39 1.94
N LYS A 339 -2.39 -9.47 0.68
CA LYS A 339 -1.80 -8.33 -0.04
C LYS A 339 -2.80 -7.19 -0.28
N LYS A 340 -4.09 -7.48 -0.33
CA LYS A 340 -5.15 -6.54 -0.69
C LYS A 340 -5.95 -6.03 0.50
N TYR A 341 -6.08 -6.82 1.56
CA TYR A 341 -6.84 -6.54 2.78
C TYR A 341 -5.98 -6.98 3.96
N ALA A 342 -5.77 -6.11 4.93
CA ALA A 342 -4.89 -6.34 6.09
C ALA A 342 -5.34 -7.47 7.06
N SER A 343 -6.44 -8.15 6.81
CA SER A 343 -6.89 -9.34 7.54
C SER A 343 -7.69 -10.26 6.64
N SER A 344 -7.41 -11.56 6.68
CA SER A 344 -8.23 -12.59 6.04
C SER A 344 -8.96 -13.40 7.12
N LEU A 345 -10.27 -13.16 7.22
CA LEU A 345 -11.18 -13.98 8.02
C LEU A 345 -11.79 -15.08 7.12
N PRO A 346 -12.18 -16.24 7.69
CA PRO A 346 -12.97 -17.21 6.97
C PRO A 346 -14.26 -16.58 6.42
N SER A 347 -14.83 -17.18 5.38
CA SER A 347 -16.05 -16.67 4.76
C SER A 347 -17.18 -16.51 5.77
N LYS A 348 -18.13 -15.59 5.50
CA LYS A 348 -19.31 -15.42 6.36
C LYS A 348 -20.05 -16.74 6.60
N ALA A 349 -20.17 -17.58 5.56
CA ALA A 349 -20.79 -18.90 5.68
C ALA A 349 -20.05 -19.80 6.68
N MET A 350 -18.72 -19.77 6.70
CA MET A 350 -17.91 -20.51 7.67
C MET A 350 -18.03 -19.93 9.08
N GLN A 351 -18.06 -18.61 9.24
CA GLN A 351 -18.26 -17.96 10.53
C GLN A 351 -19.63 -18.27 11.14
N GLU A 352 -20.69 -18.30 10.31
CA GLU A 352 -22.03 -18.71 10.71
C GLU A 352 -22.09 -20.21 11.08
N ALA A 353 -21.38 -21.06 10.34
CA ALA A 353 -21.25 -22.48 10.66
C ALA A 353 -20.56 -22.71 12.00
N VAL A 354 -19.48 -21.97 12.29
CA VAL A 354 -18.81 -21.99 13.60
C VAL A 354 -19.78 -21.57 14.71
N LYS A 355 -20.56 -20.51 14.48
CA LYS A 355 -21.58 -20.09 15.46
C LYS A 355 -22.65 -21.15 15.69
N ALA A 356 -23.10 -21.79 14.63
CA ALA A 356 -24.13 -22.86 14.72
C ALA A 356 -23.60 -24.12 15.42
N ALA A 357 -22.39 -24.57 15.09
CA ALA A 357 -21.80 -25.78 15.66
C ALA A 357 -21.22 -25.60 17.07
N CYS A 358 -20.59 -24.42 17.34
CA CYS A 358 -19.86 -24.18 18.59
C CYS A 358 -20.65 -23.33 19.61
N GLY A 359 -21.78 -22.73 19.22
CA GLY A 359 -22.59 -21.85 20.09
C GLY A 359 -21.95 -20.50 20.39
N ARG A 360 -20.78 -20.18 19.79
CA ARG A 360 -20.01 -18.94 19.96
C ARG A 360 -19.58 -18.41 18.60
N ASN A 361 -19.40 -17.07 18.51
CA ASN A 361 -18.88 -16.49 17.29
C ASN A 361 -17.42 -16.87 17.07
N TYR A 362 -16.99 -16.98 15.83
CA TYR A 362 -15.62 -17.30 15.43
C TYR A 362 -14.60 -16.45 16.17
N GLN A 363 -14.83 -15.14 16.26
CA GLN A 363 -13.94 -14.18 16.94
C GLN A 363 -13.89 -14.39 18.46
N GLU A 364 -15.00 -14.79 19.10
CA GLU A 364 -15.04 -15.08 20.54
C GLU A 364 -14.22 -16.33 20.90
N ILE A 365 -14.22 -17.35 20.03
CA ILE A 365 -13.41 -18.56 20.21
C ILE A 365 -11.93 -18.24 20.09
N ILE A 366 -11.54 -17.43 19.10
CA ILE A 366 -10.15 -16.96 18.89
C ILE A 366 -9.69 -16.08 20.07
N ARG A 367 -10.57 -15.25 20.65
CA ARG A 367 -10.24 -14.41 21.84
C ARG A 367 -10.08 -15.24 23.10
N GLY A 368 -10.93 -16.23 23.35
CA GLY A 368 -10.89 -17.06 24.56
C GLY A 368 -9.62 -17.89 24.73
N ASP A 369 -8.95 -18.24 23.62
CA ASP A 369 -7.65 -18.93 23.66
C ASP A 369 -6.48 -17.98 23.94
N LYS A 370 -6.61 -16.70 23.58
CA LYS A 370 -5.61 -15.67 23.91
C LYS A 370 -5.60 -15.33 25.41
N GLU A 371 -6.71 -15.48 26.12
CA GLU A 371 -6.80 -15.26 27.58
C GLU A 371 -6.18 -16.39 28.42
N LYS A 372 -6.20 -17.62 27.93
CA LYS A 372 -5.57 -18.78 28.63
C LYS A 372 -4.05 -18.83 28.51
N GLY A 373 -3.44 -18.04 27.62
CA GLY A 373 -2.00 -17.95 27.37
C GLY A 373 -1.27 -16.81 28.10
N ARG A 374 -1.97 -16.00 28.89
CA ARG A 374 -1.39 -14.82 29.59
C ARG A 374 -0.64 -15.13 30.89
N HIS A 375 0.26 -16.10 30.90
CA HIS A 375 1.38 -16.17 31.81
C HIS A 375 2.64 -16.52 31.04
N GLY A 376 3.29 -15.49 30.49
CA GLY A 376 4.55 -15.61 29.75
C GLY A 376 4.63 -14.57 28.64
N VAL A 377 5.19 -13.42 28.97
CA VAL A 377 5.51 -12.31 28.08
C VAL A 377 6.19 -12.79 26.81
N GLN A 378 5.55 -12.65 25.65
CA GLN A 378 6.22 -12.38 24.37
C GLN A 378 5.24 -11.81 23.34
N ASP A 379 5.39 -10.50 23.10
CA ASP A 379 4.75 -9.77 21.99
C ASP A 379 5.24 -10.29 20.63
N ASN A 380 4.40 -11.10 19.98
CA ASN A 380 4.48 -11.30 18.53
C ASN A 380 3.23 -10.66 17.90
N THR A 381 3.30 -9.37 17.66
CA THR A 381 2.29 -8.64 16.90
C THR A 381 2.44 -8.93 15.42
N ASN A 382 1.81 -10.01 14.97
CA ASN A 382 1.36 -10.11 13.58
C ASN A 382 0.33 -9.00 13.32
N VAL A 383 0.36 -8.42 12.11
CA VAL A 383 -0.47 -7.33 11.59
C VAL A 383 -2.00 -7.65 11.57
N SER A 384 -2.45 -8.61 12.30
CA SER A 384 -3.86 -8.97 12.45
C SER A 384 -4.44 -8.24 13.65
N ASP A 385 -5.16 -7.22 13.33
CA ASP A 385 -6.26 -6.61 14.07
C ASP A 385 -5.99 -5.27 14.75
N ILE A 386 -5.62 -4.26 13.94
CA ILE A 386 -5.66 -2.85 14.38
C ILE A 386 -7.07 -2.48 14.90
N THR A 387 -8.13 -3.16 14.45
CA THR A 387 -9.51 -2.91 14.88
C THR A 387 -9.71 -3.29 16.35
N CYS A 388 -9.16 -4.43 16.78
CA CYS A 388 -9.17 -4.82 18.20
C CYS A 388 -8.30 -3.89 19.03
N GLN A 389 -7.16 -3.44 18.49
CA GLN A 389 -6.30 -2.47 19.17
C GLN A 389 -6.99 -1.11 19.36
N LEU A 390 -7.79 -0.66 18.37
CA LEU A 390 -8.55 0.59 18.51
C LEU A 390 -9.53 0.57 19.68
N GLU A 391 -10.18 -0.56 19.95
CA GLU A 391 -11.08 -0.73 21.10
C GLU A 391 -10.30 -0.72 22.41
N ASP A 392 -9.21 -1.51 22.49
CA ASP A 392 -8.33 -1.56 23.67
C ASP A 392 -7.72 -0.18 24.01
N TRP A 393 -7.22 0.53 23.00
CA TRP A 393 -6.73 1.91 23.20
C TRP A 393 -7.84 2.86 23.64
N GLY A 394 -9.06 2.69 23.10
CA GLY A 394 -10.22 3.46 23.50
C GLY A 394 -10.59 3.24 24.96
N GLU A 395 -10.54 1.99 25.45
CA GLU A 395 -10.73 1.67 26.86
C GLU A 395 -9.65 2.31 27.75
N ARG A 396 -8.38 2.20 27.36
CA ARG A 396 -7.28 2.84 28.09
C ARG A 396 -7.35 4.37 28.09
N ILE A 397 -7.87 5.00 27.04
CA ILE A 397 -8.14 6.45 27.00
C ILE A 397 -9.28 6.80 27.98
N GLU A 398 -10.34 5.97 28.03
CA GLU A 398 -11.45 6.17 28.95
C GLU A 398 -11.01 6.06 30.43
N GLU A 399 -10.11 5.13 30.77
CA GLU A 399 -9.49 5.01 32.10
C GLU A 399 -8.76 6.27 32.55
N LEU A 400 -8.26 7.07 31.60
CA LEU A 400 -7.57 8.34 31.89
C LEU A 400 -8.51 9.54 32.01
N PHE A 401 -9.83 9.40 31.89
CA PHE A 401 -10.78 10.52 31.93
C PHE A 401 -10.83 11.27 33.29
N ASP A 402 -10.57 10.58 34.37
CA ASP A 402 -10.57 11.20 35.72
C ASP A 402 -9.29 12.02 35.92
N ASP A 403 -8.15 11.55 35.43
CA ASP A 403 -6.87 12.25 35.47
C ASP A 403 -6.75 13.38 34.44
N TYR A 404 -7.38 13.20 33.29
CA TYR A 404 -7.41 14.13 32.17
C TYR A 404 -8.85 14.43 31.72
N PRO A 405 -9.62 15.24 32.50
CA PRO A 405 -11.04 15.51 32.18
C PRO A 405 -11.30 16.05 30.77
N ILE A 406 -10.31 16.71 30.16
CA ILE A 406 -10.40 17.23 28.82
C ILE A 406 -10.54 16.12 27.76
N LEU A 407 -10.01 14.92 28.02
CA LEU A 407 -10.16 13.78 27.12
C LEU A 407 -11.63 13.37 26.98
N LYS A 408 -12.42 13.50 28.04
CA LYS A 408 -13.87 13.27 28.01
C LYS A 408 -14.58 14.24 27.07
N ASP A 409 -14.16 15.51 27.07
CA ASP A 409 -14.70 16.54 26.16
C ASP A 409 -14.25 16.33 24.70
N VAL A 410 -12.99 15.91 24.50
CA VAL A 410 -12.45 15.56 23.17
C VAL A 410 -13.19 14.36 22.57
N CYS A 411 -13.45 13.34 23.35
CA CYS A 411 -14.08 12.09 22.94
C CYS A 411 -15.63 12.13 22.94
N LYS A 412 -16.22 13.25 23.33
CA LYS A 412 -17.68 13.37 23.47
C LYS A 412 -18.44 13.04 22.18
N GLY A 413 -19.39 12.11 22.29
CA GLY A 413 -20.23 11.68 21.18
C GLY A 413 -19.56 10.70 20.20
N LEU A 414 -18.39 10.17 20.56
CA LEU A 414 -17.66 9.18 19.79
C LEU A 414 -17.79 7.78 20.38
N LYS A 415 -17.57 6.76 19.58
CA LYS A 415 -17.37 5.38 20.04
C LYS A 415 -15.95 5.20 20.56
N LYS A 416 -15.73 4.24 21.47
CA LYS A 416 -14.39 3.98 22.07
C LYS A 416 -13.30 3.77 21.02
N ASN A 417 -13.58 3.01 19.97
CA ASN A 417 -12.63 2.76 18.89
C ASN A 417 -12.31 3.99 18.00
N GLN A 418 -12.99 5.12 18.22
CA GLN A 418 -12.66 6.41 17.60
C GLN A 418 -11.87 7.34 18.53
N PHE A 419 -11.77 7.03 19.82
CA PHE A 419 -11.06 7.85 20.81
C PHE A 419 -9.57 8.06 20.46
N PRO A 420 -8.82 7.05 19.98
CA PRO A 420 -7.43 7.26 19.58
C PRO A 420 -7.27 8.31 18.48
N ALA A 421 -8.18 8.32 17.51
CA ALA A 421 -8.15 9.31 16.43
C ALA A 421 -8.48 10.73 16.94
N ALA A 422 -9.43 10.84 17.87
CA ALA A 422 -9.78 12.12 18.49
C ALA A 422 -8.62 12.66 19.35
N LEU A 423 -7.97 11.80 20.13
CA LEU A 423 -6.78 12.13 20.92
C LEU A 423 -5.66 12.71 20.06
N ILE A 424 -5.34 12.05 18.93
CA ILE A 424 -4.27 12.47 18.03
C ILE A 424 -4.62 13.79 17.33
N VAL A 425 -5.85 13.97 16.86
CA VAL A 425 -6.29 15.24 16.25
C VAL A 425 -6.25 16.38 17.27
N ALA A 426 -6.78 16.16 18.48
CA ALA A 426 -6.76 17.17 19.52
C ALA A 426 -5.32 17.52 19.93
N GLY A 427 -4.45 16.53 20.13
CA GLY A 427 -3.04 16.74 20.45
C GLY A 427 -2.32 17.59 19.39
N CYS A 428 -2.55 17.31 18.09
CA CYS A 428 -1.99 18.09 16.99
C CYS A 428 -2.44 19.56 17.00
N LEU A 429 -3.72 19.82 17.22
CA LEU A 429 -4.27 21.17 17.28
C LEU A 429 -3.77 21.92 18.53
N MET A 430 -3.78 21.25 19.70
CA MET A 430 -3.35 21.86 20.97
C MET A 430 -1.85 22.16 21.00
N MET A 431 -0.99 21.25 20.48
CA MET A 431 0.45 21.57 20.39
C MET A 431 0.75 22.75 19.46
N THR A 432 -0.09 22.98 18.43
CA THR A 432 0.02 24.14 17.55
C THR A 432 -0.29 25.46 18.28
N LEU A 433 -1.21 25.43 19.26
CA LEU A 433 -1.48 26.57 20.14
C LEU A 433 -0.27 26.88 21.00
N MET A 434 0.38 25.85 21.56
CA MET A 434 1.57 25.97 22.39
C MET A 434 2.82 26.36 21.59
N THR A 435 2.64 27.18 20.58
CA THR A 435 3.67 27.59 19.62
C THR A 435 4.86 28.30 20.25
N ARG A 436 4.73 28.85 21.48
CA ARG A 436 5.78 29.58 22.20
C ARG A 436 6.48 28.71 23.26
N CYS A 437 6.15 27.39 23.27
CA CYS A 437 6.75 26.42 24.17
C CYS A 437 7.85 25.62 23.46
N TRP A 438 8.80 25.18 24.24
CA TRP A 438 9.89 24.33 23.77
C TRP A 438 10.31 23.36 24.88
N TYR A 439 11.07 22.33 24.50
CA TYR A 439 11.59 21.30 25.41
C TYR A 439 12.98 20.85 24.95
N ARG A 440 13.68 20.10 25.84
CA ARG A 440 14.94 19.44 25.50
C ARG A 440 14.72 17.95 25.36
N PHE A 441 15.35 17.34 24.35
CA PHE A 441 15.19 15.94 24.04
C PHE A 441 16.49 15.18 24.27
N TYR A 442 16.46 13.89 24.58
CA TYR A 442 17.67 13.09 24.82
C TYR A 442 18.65 13.08 23.63
N HIS A 443 18.16 13.21 22.41
CA HIS A 443 19.02 13.40 21.23
C HIS A 443 19.25 14.90 21.04
N ARG A 444 20.49 15.36 21.24
CA ARG A 444 20.94 16.76 21.24
C ARG A 444 20.20 17.61 22.30
N PRO A 445 20.46 17.35 23.57
CA PRO A 445 19.76 18.03 24.67
C PRO A 445 20.07 19.52 24.77
N GLU A 446 21.11 20.00 24.07
CA GLU A 446 21.45 21.40 23.93
C GLU A 446 20.48 22.20 23.06
N GLU A 447 19.75 21.51 22.13
CA GLU A 447 18.84 22.15 21.21
C GLU A 447 17.44 22.37 21.84
N LYS A 448 16.91 23.61 21.68
CA LYS A 448 15.51 23.92 21.99
C LYS A 448 14.60 23.32 20.91
N ARG A 449 13.77 22.35 21.25
CA ARG A 449 12.86 21.72 20.31
C ARG A 449 11.43 22.18 20.53
N ARG A 450 10.71 22.38 19.43
CA ARG A 450 9.31 22.81 19.42
C ARG A 450 8.38 21.62 19.35
N LEU A 451 7.12 21.83 19.74
CA LEU A 451 6.07 20.82 19.62
C LEU A 451 5.59 20.73 18.16
N ASN A 452 6.05 19.72 17.44
CA ASN A 452 5.74 19.54 16.03
C ASN A 452 5.01 18.22 15.80
N GLY A 453 4.03 18.23 14.90
CA GLY A 453 3.30 17.02 14.57
C GLY A 453 2.37 17.18 13.38
N SER A 454 2.01 16.03 12.82
CA SER A 454 0.97 15.93 11.80
C SER A 454 -0.02 14.85 12.21
N ALA A 455 -1.31 15.09 12.05
CA ALA A 455 -2.35 14.11 12.30
C ALA A 455 -3.06 13.75 10.99
N ILE A 456 -3.02 12.48 10.59
CA ILE A 456 -3.73 12.00 9.40
C ILE A 456 -4.70 10.89 9.83
N VAL A 457 -6.00 11.22 9.84
CA VAL A 457 -7.06 10.26 10.15
C VAL A 457 -7.46 9.53 8.87
N VAL A 458 -7.29 8.22 8.86
CA VAL A 458 -7.48 7.38 7.68
C VAL A 458 -8.69 6.48 7.88
N GLY A 459 -9.68 6.60 7.00
CA GLY A 459 -10.88 5.77 7.06
C GLY A 459 -11.71 5.84 5.79
N ASP A 460 -12.57 4.88 5.60
CA ASP A 460 -13.45 4.80 4.44
C ASP A 460 -14.46 5.95 4.38
N PRO A 461 -15.10 6.21 3.24
CA PRO A 461 -16.22 7.14 3.19
C PRO A 461 -17.28 6.79 4.21
N ALA A 462 -17.84 7.80 4.88
CA ALA A 462 -18.90 7.68 5.91
C ALA A 462 -18.50 6.99 7.24
N CYS A 463 -17.22 6.74 7.52
CA CYS A 463 -16.75 6.16 8.79
C CYS A 463 -16.70 7.14 9.98
N GLY A 464 -17.33 8.31 9.89
CA GLY A 464 -17.46 9.23 11.02
C GLY A 464 -16.31 10.22 11.22
N LYS A 465 -15.59 10.62 10.16
CA LYS A 465 -14.45 11.60 10.21
C LYS A 465 -14.85 13.02 10.66
N SER A 466 -16.12 13.35 10.75
CA SER A 466 -16.62 14.71 11.04
C SER A 466 -16.23 15.28 12.40
N PHE A 467 -15.88 14.44 13.38
CA PHE A 467 -15.40 14.90 14.68
C PHE A 467 -14.14 15.77 14.56
N ALA A 468 -13.25 15.48 13.60
CA ALA A 468 -12.06 16.27 13.36
C ALA A 468 -12.38 17.73 13.01
N THR A 469 -13.47 17.96 12.26
CA THR A 469 -13.96 19.30 11.94
C THR A 469 -14.49 20.01 13.19
N ARG A 470 -15.20 19.29 14.09
CA ARG A 470 -15.64 19.85 15.38
C ARG A 470 -14.43 20.28 16.20
N LEU A 471 -13.46 19.39 16.41
CA LEU A 471 -12.25 19.70 17.17
C LEU A 471 -11.47 20.87 16.57
N TYR A 472 -11.31 20.90 15.26
CA TYR A 472 -10.65 22.03 14.57
C TYR A 472 -11.35 23.36 14.84
N LYS A 473 -12.69 23.44 14.72
CA LYS A 473 -13.45 24.68 14.94
C LYS A 473 -13.34 25.17 16.39
N LEU A 474 -13.19 24.27 17.35
CA LEU A 474 -13.13 24.61 18.78
C LEU A 474 -11.69 24.94 19.19
N LEU A 475 -10.73 24.05 18.89
CA LEU A 475 -9.36 24.16 19.37
C LEU A 475 -8.53 25.16 18.54
N ALA A 476 -8.76 25.32 17.24
CA ALA A 476 -8.06 26.33 16.47
C ALA A 476 -8.72 27.74 16.52
N ALA A 477 -9.80 27.91 17.31
CA ALA A 477 -10.54 29.15 17.39
C ALA A 477 -9.64 30.38 17.70
N PRO A 478 -8.71 30.37 18.66
CA PRO A 478 -7.85 31.54 18.97
C PRO A 478 -7.05 31.98 17.75
N ILE A 479 -6.44 31.01 17.03
CA ILE A 479 -5.65 31.33 15.82
C ILE A 479 -6.54 31.83 14.69
N ILE A 480 -7.71 31.23 14.50
CA ILE A 480 -8.66 31.62 13.45
C ILE A 480 -9.16 33.06 13.69
N GLU A 481 -9.48 33.42 14.93
CA GLU A 481 -9.93 34.77 15.28
C GLU A 481 -8.83 35.81 15.07
N ALA A 482 -7.57 35.51 15.52
CA ALA A 482 -6.43 36.36 15.26
C ALA A 482 -6.18 36.58 13.75
N ASP A 483 -6.29 35.53 12.96
CA ASP A 483 -6.11 35.58 11.51
C ASP A 483 -7.14 36.44 10.79
N LYS A 484 -8.36 36.64 11.35
CA LYS A 484 -9.38 37.51 10.74
C LYS A 484 -8.91 38.93 10.57
N VAL A 485 -8.14 39.46 11.53
CA VAL A 485 -7.55 40.81 11.46
C VAL A 485 -6.55 40.89 10.30
N GLY A 486 -5.63 39.93 10.20
CA GLY A 486 -4.66 39.86 9.12
C GLY A 486 -5.29 39.71 7.74
N LYS A 487 -6.24 38.78 7.60
CA LYS A 487 -7.00 38.54 6.36
C LYS A 487 -7.80 39.78 5.92
N LYS A 488 -8.40 40.52 6.88
CA LYS A 488 -9.09 41.79 6.59
C LYS A 488 -8.15 42.85 6.04
N ALA A 489 -6.96 43.00 6.60
CA ALA A 489 -5.93 43.93 6.11
C ALA A 489 -5.44 43.58 4.70
N ILE A 490 -5.18 42.27 4.43
CA ILE A 490 -4.80 41.80 3.09
C ILE A 490 -5.91 42.08 2.06
N ASN A 491 -7.16 41.82 2.40
CA ASN A 491 -8.29 42.08 1.49
C ASN A 491 -8.44 43.55 1.21
N ALA A 492 -8.33 44.42 2.22
CA ALA A 492 -8.35 45.88 2.03
C ALA A 492 -7.20 46.37 1.09
N TYR A 493 -6.00 45.82 1.27
CA TYR A 493 -4.88 46.09 0.38
C TYR A 493 -5.16 45.65 -1.07
N ARG A 494 -5.74 44.46 -1.28
CA ARG A 494 -6.13 43.96 -2.62
C ARG A 494 -7.17 44.85 -3.28
N GLU A 495 -8.16 45.36 -2.55
CA GLU A 495 -9.15 46.30 -3.08
C GLU A 495 -8.49 47.66 -3.45
N LEU A 496 -7.57 48.17 -2.63
CA LEU A 496 -6.80 49.35 -2.96
C LEU A 496 -5.99 49.20 -4.25
N LEU A 497 -5.41 48.03 -4.48
CA LEU A 497 -4.68 47.74 -5.73
C LEU A 497 -5.60 47.70 -6.95
N LYS A 498 -6.85 47.23 -6.83
CA LYS A 498 -7.80 47.20 -7.94
C LYS A 498 -8.28 48.59 -8.35
N THR A 499 -8.37 49.55 -7.40
CA THR A 499 -8.86 50.87 -7.64
C THR A 499 -7.80 51.87 -8.15
N LYS A 500 -6.50 51.48 -8.14
CA LYS A 500 -5.42 52.36 -8.61
C LYS A 500 -5.14 52.15 -10.10
N GLY A 501 -5.08 53.29 -10.82
CA GLY A 501 -4.63 53.32 -12.23
C GLY A 501 -3.16 52.91 -12.38
N ALA A 502 -2.78 52.48 -13.59
CA ALA A 502 -1.50 51.86 -13.92
C ALA A 502 -0.22 52.68 -13.59
N ASN A 503 -0.34 53.98 -13.39
CA ASN A 503 0.78 54.90 -13.22
C ASN A 503 0.95 55.42 -11.79
N LYS A 504 0.31 54.86 -10.78
CA LYS A 504 0.46 55.30 -9.38
C LYS A 504 1.30 54.32 -8.58
N GLU A 505 2.16 54.82 -7.71
CA GLU A 505 3.01 54.06 -6.81
C GLU A 505 2.19 53.02 -6.00
N LYS A 506 2.63 51.75 -5.98
CA LYS A 506 1.95 50.67 -5.25
C LYS A 506 2.05 50.93 -3.74
N PRO A 507 0.93 50.86 -2.99
CA PRO A 507 1.02 50.97 -1.54
C PRO A 507 1.85 49.79 -0.99
N PRO A 508 2.56 50.01 0.14
CA PRO A 508 3.31 48.93 0.75
C PRO A 508 2.34 47.77 1.17
N LYS A 509 2.76 46.54 0.92
CA LYS A 509 2.00 45.35 1.35
C LYS A 509 1.99 45.30 2.88
N PRO A 510 0.82 45.10 3.53
CA PRO A 510 0.77 45.03 4.99
C PRO A 510 1.51 43.78 5.48
N LYS A 511 2.41 43.94 6.48
CA LYS A 511 3.00 42.85 7.22
C LYS A 511 1.99 42.40 8.29
N VAL A 512 1.37 41.26 8.11
CA VAL A 512 0.34 40.73 9.01
C VAL A 512 0.61 39.25 9.29
N ILE A 513 0.21 38.79 10.43
CA ILE A 513 0.28 37.38 10.81
C ILE A 513 -1.00 36.70 10.33
N VAL A 514 -0.83 35.65 9.51
CA VAL A 514 -1.89 34.72 9.09
C VAL A 514 -1.32 33.32 9.19
N ARG A 515 -1.79 32.53 10.13
CA ARG A 515 -1.26 31.20 10.47
C ARG A 515 -2.07 30.05 9.88
N VAL A 516 -3.37 30.23 9.67
CA VAL A 516 -4.26 29.18 9.17
C VAL A 516 -4.43 29.27 7.67
N HIS A 517 -3.97 28.23 6.97
CA HIS A 517 -3.99 28.13 5.52
C HIS A 517 -4.75 26.90 5.03
N PRO A 518 -5.59 27.04 3.98
CA PRO A 518 -6.13 25.89 3.29
C PRO A 518 -5.02 25.15 2.50
N SER A 519 -5.21 23.87 2.25
CA SER A 519 -4.29 23.04 1.48
C SER A 519 -3.96 23.61 0.07
N ARG A 520 -4.87 24.42 -0.49
CA ARG A 520 -4.73 25.06 -1.81
C ARG A 520 -3.87 26.33 -1.84
N THR A 521 -3.20 26.66 -0.75
CA THR A 521 -2.29 27.84 -0.73
C THR A 521 -1.04 27.55 -1.54
N SER A 522 -0.61 28.49 -2.40
CA SER A 522 0.66 28.36 -3.13
C SER A 522 1.86 28.39 -2.18
N ASN A 523 2.96 27.74 -2.57
CA ASN A 523 4.17 27.70 -1.76
C ASN A 523 4.71 29.13 -1.48
N ALA A 524 4.73 29.98 -2.48
CA ALA A 524 5.19 31.37 -2.33
C ALA A 524 4.38 32.16 -1.27
N GLN A 525 3.03 32.04 -1.29
CA GLN A 525 2.19 32.70 -0.29
C GLN A 525 2.34 32.04 1.10
N PHE A 526 2.45 30.72 1.16
CA PHE A 526 2.61 29.98 2.40
C PHE A 526 3.94 30.34 3.10
N ILE A 527 5.04 30.38 2.35
CA ILE A 527 6.36 30.79 2.85
C ILE A 527 6.34 32.27 3.28
N GLN A 528 5.71 33.14 2.47
CA GLN A 528 5.57 34.58 2.84
C GLN A 528 4.88 34.77 4.19
N ASP A 529 3.77 34.05 4.41
CA ASP A 529 3.00 34.17 5.65
C ASP A 529 3.71 33.46 6.82
N MET A 530 4.45 32.38 6.56
CA MET A 530 5.30 31.70 7.55
C MET A 530 6.43 32.62 8.05
N VAL A 531 7.11 33.31 7.14
CA VAL A 531 8.15 34.30 7.50
C VAL A 531 7.59 35.50 8.24
N ASN A 532 6.37 35.95 7.91
CA ASN A 532 5.69 37.02 8.61
C ASN A 532 5.12 36.63 9.97
N ALA A 533 4.93 35.34 10.23
CA ALA A 533 4.36 34.81 11.48
C ALA A 533 5.41 34.78 12.59
N VAL A 534 5.88 35.97 12.98
CA VAL A 534 6.87 36.19 14.04
C VAL A 534 6.28 37.10 15.11
N GLU A 535 6.51 36.73 16.35
CA GLU A 535 6.11 37.50 17.56
C GLU A 535 7.32 37.69 18.46
N ASN A 536 7.43 38.87 19.05
CA ASN A 536 8.47 39.14 20.05
C ASN A 536 7.99 38.62 21.42
N VAL A 537 8.69 37.65 21.95
CA VAL A 537 8.41 37.02 23.25
C VAL A 537 9.64 37.23 24.14
N ASP A 538 9.48 38.02 25.22
CA ASP A 538 10.55 38.31 26.19
C ASP A 538 11.83 38.92 25.53
N GLY A 539 11.70 39.62 24.42
CA GLY A 539 12.80 40.26 23.73
C GLY A 539 13.44 39.44 22.61
N GLU A 540 13.02 38.17 22.44
CA GLU A 540 13.44 37.32 21.33
C GLU A 540 12.33 37.20 20.29
N ASP A 541 12.69 37.30 19.02
CA ASP A 541 11.74 37.07 17.91
C ASP A 541 11.53 35.58 17.72
N MET A 542 10.29 35.13 17.89
CA MET A 542 9.90 33.74 17.82
C MET A 542 8.93 33.51 16.64
N GLN A 543 9.29 32.62 15.74
CA GLN A 543 8.42 32.22 14.64
C GLN A 543 7.28 31.33 15.15
N LEU A 544 6.04 31.65 14.76
CA LEU A 544 4.84 30.92 15.17
C LEU A 544 4.50 29.78 14.21
N HIS A 545 3.90 28.70 14.73
CA HIS A 545 3.47 27.58 13.88
C HIS A 545 2.34 27.97 12.94
N MET A 546 2.53 27.63 11.67
CA MET A 546 1.45 27.56 10.69
C MET A 546 0.55 26.37 10.98
N LEU A 547 -0.72 26.46 10.61
CA LEU A 547 -1.70 25.39 10.72
C LEU A 547 -2.39 25.16 9.39
N THR A 548 -2.44 23.90 8.95
CA THR A 548 -3.30 23.49 7.84
C THR A 548 -4.27 22.39 8.32
N PHE A 549 -5.55 22.59 8.02
CA PHE A 549 -6.58 21.58 8.25
C PHE A 549 -7.36 21.32 6.97
N ASP A 550 -7.53 20.06 6.61
CA ASP A 550 -8.37 19.66 5.47
C ASP A 550 -9.09 18.34 5.77
N THR A 551 -10.36 18.26 5.37
CA THR A 551 -11.21 17.08 5.58
C THR A 551 -11.03 16.03 4.49
N GLU A 552 -10.32 16.34 3.41
CA GLU A 552 -10.15 15.46 2.25
C GLU A 552 -8.70 15.50 1.73
N LEU A 553 -7.87 14.60 2.23
CA LEU A 553 -6.48 14.41 1.77
C LEU A 553 -6.40 14.14 0.25
N ASP A 554 -7.41 13.47 -0.33
CA ASP A 554 -7.48 13.24 -1.78
C ASP A 554 -7.51 14.54 -2.59
N ASN A 555 -8.28 15.54 -2.13
CA ASN A 555 -8.35 16.85 -2.77
C ASN A 555 -7.02 17.62 -2.65
N THR A 556 -6.37 17.51 -1.48
CA THR A 556 -5.04 18.10 -1.25
C THR A 556 -4.03 17.55 -2.26
N LEU A 557 -3.99 16.23 -2.43
CA LEU A 557 -3.10 15.56 -3.38
C LEU A 557 -3.44 15.85 -4.85
N ALA A 558 -4.72 15.99 -5.18
CA ALA A 558 -5.16 16.36 -6.52
C ALA A 558 -4.70 17.79 -6.90
N VAL A 559 -4.74 18.70 -5.95
CA VAL A 559 -4.24 20.09 -6.12
C VAL A 559 -2.72 20.12 -6.24
N GLN A 560 -1.99 19.34 -5.45
CA GLN A 560 -0.52 19.24 -5.50
C GLN A 560 0.01 18.71 -6.84
N LYS A 561 -0.73 17.85 -7.53
CA LYS A 561 -0.42 17.41 -8.90
C LYS A 561 -0.50 18.53 -9.95
N GLY A 562 -1.08 19.68 -9.64
CA GLY A 562 -1.21 20.83 -10.53
C GLY A 562 0.10 21.57 -10.85
N GLY A 563 1.21 21.25 -10.17
CA GLY A 563 2.53 21.83 -10.42
C GLY A 563 3.41 21.96 -9.16
N SER A 564 4.72 22.03 -9.34
CA SER A 564 5.73 22.13 -8.25
C SER A 564 5.53 23.35 -7.34
N TRP A 565 4.83 24.39 -7.81
CA TRP A 565 4.56 25.63 -7.06
C TRP A 565 3.55 25.45 -5.91
N ILE A 566 2.92 24.29 -5.79
CA ILE A 566 1.93 23.97 -4.75
C ILE A 566 2.31 22.72 -3.95
N ASP A 567 3.28 21.94 -4.43
CA ASP A 567 3.78 20.75 -3.73
C ASP A 567 4.58 21.14 -2.48
N LYS A 568 4.11 20.69 -1.31
CA LYS A 568 4.70 21.01 0.00
C LYS A 568 5.50 19.86 0.60
N MET A 569 5.77 18.78 -0.14
CA MET A 569 6.43 17.60 0.41
C MET A 569 7.80 17.92 1.04
N SER A 570 8.60 18.79 0.44
CA SER A 570 9.89 19.19 1.00
C SER A 570 9.73 19.93 2.33
N MET A 571 8.72 20.81 2.43
CA MET A 571 8.41 21.52 3.68
C MET A 571 7.83 20.58 4.75
N GLU A 572 7.02 19.57 4.39
CA GLU A 572 6.52 18.56 5.33
C GLU A 572 7.67 17.76 5.96
N LEU A 573 8.73 17.46 5.18
CA LEU A 573 9.92 16.80 5.71
C LEU A 573 10.66 17.67 6.72
N LYS A 574 10.83 18.97 6.43
CA LYS A 574 11.54 19.94 7.27
C LYS A 574 10.74 20.37 8.50
N ALA A 575 9.40 20.39 8.41
CA ALA A 575 8.51 20.83 9.48
C ALA A 575 8.66 20.01 10.76
N PHE A 576 9.00 18.73 10.67
CA PHE A 576 9.11 17.84 11.81
C PHE A 576 10.17 18.27 12.84
N HIS A 577 11.26 18.86 12.38
CA HIS A 577 12.36 19.36 13.23
C HIS A 577 12.57 20.87 13.13
N ASN A 578 11.67 21.62 12.51
CA ASN A 578 11.80 23.05 12.16
C ASN A 578 13.11 23.36 11.43
N GLU A 579 13.48 22.48 10.49
CA GLU A 579 14.72 22.62 9.73
C GLU A 579 14.67 23.92 8.89
N GLU A 580 15.84 24.48 8.65
CA GLU A 580 16.00 25.66 7.84
C GLU A 580 15.72 25.37 6.36
N ASP A 581 15.05 26.31 5.70
CA ASP A 581 14.80 26.35 4.27
C ASP A 581 15.08 27.75 3.74
N GLY A 582 15.33 27.87 2.46
CA GLY A 582 15.64 29.15 1.83
C GLY A 582 14.89 29.31 0.52
N GLN A 583 14.58 30.57 0.20
CA GLN A 583 14.00 30.94 -1.08
C GLN A 583 14.72 32.10 -1.70
N ALA A 584 15.17 31.91 -2.95
CA ALA A 584 15.89 32.94 -3.72
C ALA A 584 15.32 33.01 -5.15
N TYR A 585 14.21 33.72 -5.33
CA TYR A 585 13.64 33.98 -6.67
C TYR A 585 13.84 35.43 -7.07
N SER A 586 14.05 35.68 -8.37
CA SER A 586 14.23 37.00 -8.94
C SER A 586 12.95 37.85 -9.01
N ASN A 587 11.82 37.36 -8.53
CA ASN A 587 10.55 38.07 -8.54
C ASN A 587 10.48 39.05 -7.36
N VAL A 588 10.12 40.30 -7.62
CA VAL A 588 10.05 41.39 -6.62
C VAL A 588 9.11 41.09 -5.45
N ASP A 589 8.09 40.29 -5.64
CA ASP A 589 7.12 39.90 -4.60
C ASP A 589 7.54 38.63 -3.82
N SER A 590 8.67 37.98 -4.15
CA SER A 590 9.17 36.78 -3.48
C SER A 590 10.08 37.12 -2.31
N ILE A 591 10.03 36.32 -1.26
CA ILE A 591 10.99 36.39 -0.16
C ILE A 591 12.36 35.91 -0.66
N PHE A 592 13.39 36.68 -0.26
CA PHE A 592 14.78 36.32 -0.49
C PHE A 592 15.47 36.26 0.88
N GLN A 593 15.23 35.19 1.61
CA GLN A 593 15.86 34.90 2.91
C GLN A 593 15.70 33.44 3.32
N ASP A 594 16.50 33.03 4.30
CA ASP A 594 16.34 31.77 4.99
C ASP A 594 15.27 31.88 6.08
N PHE A 595 14.58 30.80 6.36
CA PHE A 595 13.50 30.68 7.36
C PHE A 595 13.41 29.26 7.90
N ASN A 596 12.90 29.10 9.12
CA ASN A 596 12.61 27.78 9.66
C ASN A 596 11.21 27.32 9.24
N VAL A 597 11.08 26.06 8.85
CA VAL A 597 9.77 25.48 8.51
C VAL A 597 9.03 25.12 9.79
N THR A 598 8.15 26.02 10.24
CA THR A 598 7.37 25.89 11.47
C THR A 598 5.90 25.65 11.12
N TRP A 599 5.50 24.36 11.03
CA TRP A 599 4.21 24.01 10.47
C TRP A 599 3.68 22.69 11.03
N ASN A 600 2.43 22.71 11.55
CA ASN A 600 1.65 21.56 11.94
C ASN A 600 0.43 21.42 11.04
N TYR A 601 -0.04 20.20 10.80
CA TYR A 601 -1.19 19.98 9.95
C TYR A 601 -2.00 18.76 10.38
N ALA A 602 -3.33 18.85 10.17
CA ALA A 602 -4.26 17.75 10.43
C ALA A 602 -5.13 17.51 9.20
N TYR A 603 -5.15 16.27 8.73
CA TYR A 603 -5.91 15.85 7.57
C TYR A 603 -6.82 14.67 7.90
N THR A 604 -7.95 14.56 7.22
CA THR A 604 -8.69 13.31 7.14
C THR A 604 -8.69 12.81 5.69
N GLY A 605 -8.70 11.50 5.48
CA GLY A 605 -8.62 10.96 4.13
C GLY A 605 -9.00 9.50 4.04
N THR A 606 -8.89 8.95 2.84
CA THR A 606 -9.11 7.54 2.56
C THR A 606 -7.79 6.76 2.59
N PRO A 607 -7.81 5.41 2.76
CA PRO A 607 -6.61 4.59 2.63
C PRO A 607 -5.91 4.78 1.28
N LEU A 608 -6.68 5.00 0.22
CA LEU A 608 -6.13 5.25 -1.11
C LEU A 608 -5.38 6.60 -1.18
N ALA A 609 -5.88 7.64 -0.49
CA ALA A 609 -5.20 8.93 -0.40
C ALA A 609 -3.85 8.80 0.31
N LEU A 610 -3.79 8.07 1.42
CA LEU A 610 -2.54 7.83 2.12
C LEU A 610 -1.53 7.07 1.24
N LYS A 611 -1.96 6.03 0.52
CA LYS A 611 -1.10 5.31 -0.45
C LYS A 611 -0.57 6.19 -1.58
N LYS A 612 -1.33 7.21 -2.01
CA LYS A 612 -0.84 8.19 -2.99
C LYS A 612 0.18 9.15 -2.39
N LYS A 613 0.03 9.51 -1.10
CA LYS A 613 0.94 10.41 -0.38
C LYS A 613 2.27 9.74 -0.05
N VAL A 614 2.21 8.52 0.48
CA VAL A 614 3.37 7.68 0.79
C VAL A 614 3.27 6.41 -0.04
N ASN A 615 4.23 6.20 -0.92
CA ASN A 615 4.31 5.07 -1.83
C ASN A 615 5.76 4.56 -1.90
N GLU A 616 5.99 3.43 -2.55
CA GLU A 616 7.31 2.82 -2.67
C GLU A 616 8.37 3.75 -3.27
N GLN A 617 7.99 4.64 -4.20
CA GLN A 617 8.91 5.55 -4.87
C GLN A 617 9.43 6.67 -3.95
N ASN A 618 8.58 7.17 -3.04
CA ASN A 618 8.94 8.25 -2.13
C ASN A 618 9.21 7.79 -0.69
N PHE A 619 9.05 6.51 -0.38
CA PHE A 619 9.24 5.95 0.96
C PHE A 619 10.64 6.24 1.52
N GLY A 620 11.66 6.13 0.67
CA GLY A 620 13.06 6.42 1.02
C GLY A 620 13.32 7.88 1.45
N SER A 621 12.41 8.82 1.19
CA SER A 621 12.53 10.21 1.66
C SER A 621 12.41 10.35 3.18
N GLY A 622 11.89 9.33 3.87
CA GLY A 622 11.63 9.33 5.31
C GLY A 622 10.38 10.11 5.73
N LEU A 623 9.48 10.44 4.79
CA LEU A 623 8.21 11.10 5.12
C LEU A 623 7.34 10.23 6.03
N ALA A 624 7.25 8.92 5.74
CA ALA A 624 6.47 7.96 6.52
C ALA A 624 6.71 8.06 8.03
N THR A 625 7.99 8.10 8.46
CA THR A 625 8.37 8.16 9.88
C THR A 625 8.08 9.49 10.56
N ARG A 626 7.74 10.53 9.79
CA ARG A 626 7.38 11.88 10.29
C ARG A 626 5.88 12.10 10.41
N LEU A 627 5.07 11.18 9.87
CA LEU A 627 3.61 11.25 9.89
C LEU A 627 3.04 10.49 11.09
N THR A 628 2.00 11.05 11.71
CA THR A 628 1.13 10.33 12.63
C THR A 628 -0.16 9.99 11.89
N CYS A 629 -0.28 8.73 11.48
CA CYS A 629 -1.46 8.21 10.80
C CYS A 629 -2.26 7.34 11.76
N ILE A 630 -3.56 7.55 11.86
CA ILE A 630 -4.44 6.79 12.74
C ILE A 630 -5.63 6.25 11.94
N PRO A 631 -5.90 4.94 11.98
CA PRO A 631 -7.04 4.38 11.28
C PRO A 631 -8.34 4.62 12.05
N LEU A 632 -9.45 4.70 11.34
CA LEU A 632 -10.79 4.61 11.90
C LEU A 632 -11.36 3.21 11.72
N PRO A 633 -12.30 2.80 12.59
CA PRO A 633 -12.99 1.53 12.44
C PRO A 633 -13.77 1.49 11.12
N GLU A 634 -13.99 0.29 10.61
CA GLU A 634 -14.91 0.06 9.49
C GLU A 634 -16.34 0.44 9.87
N THR A 635 -17.15 0.72 8.84
CA THR A 635 -18.59 0.99 9.04
C THR A 635 -19.32 -0.28 9.46
N ASP A 636 -20.21 -0.17 10.46
CA ASP A 636 -20.87 -1.28 11.12
C ASP A 636 -22.35 -1.47 10.77
N PHE A 637 -22.81 -0.89 9.64
CA PHE A 637 -24.20 -0.89 9.19
C PHE A 637 -25.22 -0.29 10.18
N GLN A 638 -24.75 0.43 11.20
CA GLN A 638 -25.66 1.10 12.14
C GLN A 638 -26.23 2.39 11.53
N MET A 639 -27.49 2.63 11.79
CA MET A 639 -28.13 3.89 11.42
C MET A 639 -27.54 5.05 12.24
N LEU A 640 -27.43 6.20 11.61
CA LEU A 640 -27.05 7.43 12.30
C LEU A 640 -28.08 7.74 13.39
N SER A 641 -27.62 8.10 14.59
CA SER A 641 -28.48 8.52 15.68
C SER A 641 -29.22 9.81 15.31
N ARG A 642 -30.49 9.89 15.71
CA ARG A 642 -31.28 11.13 15.62
C ARG A 642 -31.05 12.07 16.80
N GLU A 643 -30.34 11.59 17.84
CA GLU A 643 -30.03 12.39 19.00
C GLU A 643 -28.88 13.37 18.70
N SER A 644 -28.96 14.55 19.28
CA SER A 644 -27.90 15.54 19.18
C SER A 644 -26.68 15.06 20.00
N THR A 645 -25.52 15.00 19.37
CA THR A 645 -24.23 14.76 20.05
C THR A 645 -23.58 16.06 20.50
N VAL A 646 -24.21 17.22 20.29
CA VAL A 646 -23.69 18.54 20.68
C VAL A 646 -23.85 18.72 22.19
N ASP A 647 -22.74 19.00 22.86
CA ASP A 647 -22.67 19.35 24.25
C ASP A 647 -22.02 20.73 24.36
N PHE A 648 -22.84 21.77 24.58
CA PHE A 648 -22.39 23.16 24.64
C PHE A 648 -21.38 23.42 25.77
N GLU A 649 -21.50 22.73 26.89
CA GLU A 649 -20.56 22.89 28.01
C GLU A 649 -19.21 22.25 27.70
N SER A 650 -19.20 21.09 27.08
CA SER A 650 -17.98 20.46 26.57
C SER A 650 -17.28 21.33 25.52
N ASP A 651 -18.05 21.85 24.54
CA ASP A 651 -17.52 22.75 23.52
C ASP A 651 -16.94 24.07 24.10
N LYS A 652 -17.59 24.60 25.13
CA LYS A 652 -17.13 25.77 25.86
C LYS A 652 -15.80 25.51 26.58
N ARG A 653 -15.69 24.39 27.32
CA ARG A 653 -14.43 24.02 28.01
C ARG A 653 -13.28 23.81 27.02
N LEU A 654 -13.52 23.19 25.86
CA LEU A 654 -12.50 23.04 24.81
C LEU A 654 -12.00 24.39 24.30
N LYS A 655 -12.88 25.38 24.10
CA LYS A 655 -12.48 26.73 23.70
C LYS A 655 -11.70 27.47 24.79
N GLU A 656 -12.14 27.38 26.03
CA GLU A 656 -11.43 27.99 27.17
C GLU A 656 -10.00 27.44 27.31
N TRP A 657 -9.83 26.12 27.11
CA TRP A 657 -8.51 25.51 27.11
C TRP A 657 -7.67 25.91 25.91
N ALA A 658 -8.29 26.05 24.73
CA ALA A 658 -7.58 26.56 23.57
C ALA A 658 -7.01 27.97 23.79
N GLU A 659 -7.80 28.87 24.41
CA GLU A 659 -7.35 30.22 24.75
C GLU A 659 -6.20 30.25 25.78
N LYS A 660 -6.24 29.34 26.77
CA LYS A 660 -5.18 29.17 27.76
C LYS A 660 -3.88 28.66 27.14
N LEU A 661 -3.97 27.60 26.32
CA LEU A 661 -2.81 26.99 25.65
C LEU A 661 -2.17 27.93 24.61
N ASP A 662 -2.95 28.76 23.90
CA ASP A 662 -2.40 29.75 22.97
C ASP A 662 -1.60 30.86 23.69
N LYS A 663 -1.74 30.97 25.00
CA LYS A 663 -0.97 31.91 25.82
C LYS A 663 0.17 31.25 26.60
N MET A 664 0.45 29.98 26.37
CA MET A 664 1.59 29.31 27.02
C MET A 664 2.92 29.73 26.37
N LYS A 665 3.95 29.93 27.20
CA LYS A 665 5.33 30.19 26.78
C LYS A 665 6.34 29.46 27.67
N GLY A 666 7.55 29.28 27.12
CA GLY A 666 8.71 28.85 27.87
C GLY A 666 9.05 27.36 27.75
N GLU A 667 10.01 26.95 28.57
CA GLU A 667 10.47 25.55 28.59
C GLU A 667 9.47 24.65 29.35
N LEU A 668 9.14 23.53 28.74
CA LEU A 668 8.27 22.53 29.36
C LEU A 668 9.06 21.59 30.28
N SER A 669 8.59 21.38 31.49
CA SER A 669 9.23 20.50 32.52
C SER A 669 8.91 19.02 32.27
N VAL A 670 9.29 18.48 31.09
CA VAL A 670 8.95 17.13 30.65
C VAL A 670 10.15 16.17 30.62
N GLN A 671 11.26 16.50 31.30
CA GLN A 671 12.50 15.74 31.21
C GLN A 671 12.30 14.26 31.63
N LYS A 672 11.53 13.99 32.66
CA LYS A 672 11.26 12.63 33.16
C LYS A 672 10.53 11.81 32.06
N ILE A 673 9.58 12.41 31.36
CA ILE A 673 8.91 11.75 30.22
C ILE A 673 9.90 11.49 29.08
N VAL A 674 10.83 12.41 28.83
CA VAL A 674 11.90 12.23 27.83
C VAL A 674 12.80 11.04 28.18
N ASP A 675 13.15 10.88 29.46
CA ASP A 675 13.98 9.76 29.95
C ASP A 675 13.22 8.42 29.83
N GLU A 676 11.95 8.37 30.21
CA GLU A 676 11.10 7.19 30.03
C GLU A 676 10.91 6.81 28.55
N LEU A 677 10.77 7.80 27.65
CA LEU A 677 10.71 7.58 26.20
C LEU A 677 12.06 7.07 25.64
N TYR A 678 13.18 7.48 26.22
CA TYR A 678 14.49 6.92 25.88
C TYR A 678 14.54 5.42 26.22
N ASP A 679 14.14 5.05 27.44
CA ASP A 679 14.12 3.66 27.89
C ASP A 679 13.12 2.81 27.08
N TRP A 680 11.96 3.37 26.76
CA TRP A 680 10.98 2.73 25.86
C TRP A 680 11.60 2.47 24.47
N THR A 681 12.28 3.47 23.90
CA THR A 681 12.93 3.35 22.59
C THR A 681 14.06 2.32 22.61
N ALA A 682 14.88 2.31 23.68
CA ALA A 682 15.98 1.37 23.85
C ALA A 682 15.50 -0.08 23.88
N ARG A 683 14.45 -0.36 24.66
CA ARG A 683 13.82 -1.69 24.74
C ARG A 683 13.29 -2.14 23.36
N ARG A 684 12.51 -1.30 22.69
CA ARG A 684 11.96 -1.62 21.36
C ARG A 684 13.04 -1.75 20.28
N MET A 685 14.14 -1.02 20.40
CA MET A 685 15.28 -1.11 19.49
C MET A 685 16.04 -2.43 19.67
N GLU A 686 16.13 -2.94 20.91
CA GLU A 686 16.71 -4.27 21.19
C GLU A 686 15.78 -5.37 20.62
N ASP A 687 14.44 -5.25 20.81
CA ASP A 687 13.47 -6.15 20.18
C ASP A 687 13.64 -6.17 18.64
N ALA A 688 13.78 -5.00 18.01
CA ALA A 688 14.00 -4.89 16.56
C ALA A 688 15.32 -5.54 16.12
N LYS A 689 16.38 -5.41 16.92
CA LYS A 689 17.68 -6.04 16.69
C LYS A 689 17.61 -7.56 16.84
N GLU A 690 16.97 -8.05 17.90
CA GLU A 690 16.78 -9.49 18.13
C GLU A 690 15.99 -10.16 17.00
N ASN A 691 14.97 -9.45 16.50
CA ASN A 691 14.16 -9.90 15.38
C ASN A 691 14.80 -9.63 14.00
N ASP A 692 15.99 -9.02 13.95
CA ASP A 692 16.66 -8.55 12.71
C ASP A 692 15.73 -7.71 11.80
N SER A 693 14.81 -6.94 12.42
CA SER A 693 13.85 -6.12 11.71
C SER A 693 14.39 -4.70 11.47
N ARG A 694 14.92 -4.48 10.27
CA ARG A 694 15.35 -3.13 9.84
C ARG A 694 14.17 -2.20 9.60
N ALA A 695 13.05 -2.76 9.26
CA ALA A 695 11.81 -2.01 9.14
C ALA A 695 11.41 -1.38 10.48
N ASP A 696 11.38 -2.19 11.54
CA ASP A 696 11.05 -1.70 12.88
C ASP A 696 12.11 -0.71 13.39
N GLU A 697 13.42 -0.99 13.22
CA GLU A 697 14.48 -0.03 13.55
C GLU A 697 14.24 1.35 12.92
N MET A 698 13.85 1.38 11.65
CA MET A 698 13.61 2.65 10.95
C MET A 698 12.34 3.35 11.45
N LEU A 699 11.25 2.61 11.64
CA LEU A 699 9.96 3.17 12.05
C LEU A 699 9.99 3.68 13.49
N LEU A 700 10.76 3.04 14.40
CA LEU A 700 10.93 3.45 15.80
C LEU A 700 11.61 4.80 16.00
N LYS A 701 12.57 5.16 15.13
CA LYS A 701 13.51 6.28 15.36
C LYS A 701 12.85 7.63 15.68
N ARG A 702 11.58 7.84 15.33
CA ARG A 702 10.85 9.07 15.58
C ARG A 702 9.62 8.92 16.47
N CYS A 703 9.28 7.71 16.89
CA CYS A 703 8.07 7.47 17.70
C CYS A 703 8.10 8.23 19.03
N ALA A 704 9.26 8.29 19.69
CA ALA A 704 9.41 9.02 20.96
C ALA A 704 9.10 10.52 20.83
N TYR A 705 9.50 11.17 19.74
CA TYR A 705 9.12 12.57 19.49
C TYR A 705 7.60 12.73 19.37
N HIS A 706 6.94 11.81 18.67
CA HIS A 706 5.48 11.83 18.56
C HIS A 706 4.82 11.59 19.93
N GLY A 707 5.31 10.61 20.70
CA GLY A 707 4.82 10.33 22.04
C GLY A 707 4.82 11.58 22.91
N LEU A 708 5.95 12.31 22.97
CA LEU A 708 6.06 13.54 23.73
C LEU A 708 5.20 14.67 23.17
N ASN A 709 5.31 14.95 21.87
CA ASN A 709 4.65 16.11 21.29
C ASN A 709 3.12 16.05 21.41
N PHE A 710 2.53 14.85 21.24
CA PHE A 710 1.08 14.67 21.35
C PHE A 710 0.57 14.59 22.79
N SER A 711 1.39 14.16 23.77
CA SER A 711 1.01 14.12 25.19
C SER A 711 1.20 15.44 25.91
N ALA A 712 2.21 16.22 25.54
CA ALA A 712 2.61 17.45 26.26
C ALA A 712 1.46 18.45 26.50
N PRO A 713 0.54 18.73 25.56
CA PRO A 713 -0.57 19.65 25.84
C PRO A 713 -1.48 19.15 26.96
N PHE A 714 -1.78 17.85 27.01
CA PHE A 714 -2.63 17.25 28.04
C PHE A 714 -1.92 17.25 29.40
N ILE A 715 -0.62 16.95 29.43
CA ILE A 715 0.20 17.01 30.64
C ILE A 715 0.21 18.43 31.22
N VAL A 716 0.43 19.45 30.38
CA VAL A 716 0.36 20.85 30.84
C VAL A 716 -1.01 21.20 31.41
N MET A 717 -2.09 20.74 30.78
CA MET A 717 -3.46 20.98 31.29
C MET A 717 -3.71 20.30 32.63
N ARG A 718 -3.17 19.09 32.85
CA ARG A 718 -3.28 18.41 34.17
C ARG A 718 -2.55 19.15 35.26
N HIS A 719 -1.41 19.75 34.94
CA HIS A 719 -0.60 20.51 35.92
C HIS A 719 -0.87 22.03 35.85
N TRP A 720 -2.05 22.44 35.37
CA TRP A 720 -2.38 23.86 35.19
C TRP A 720 -2.34 24.67 36.51
N ASP A 721 -2.56 24.07 37.67
CA ASP A 721 -2.46 24.69 38.98
C ASP A 721 -1.06 25.21 39.33
N LYS A 722 -0.02 24.72 38.63
CA LYS A 722 1.37 25.18 38.75
C LYS A 722 1.71 26.35 37.85
N MET A 723 0.80 26.68 36.89
CA MET A 723 1.01 27.76 35.95
C MET A 723 0.68 29.11 36.61
N HIS A 724 1.47 30.10 36.30
CA HIS A 724 1.22 31.49 36.70
C HIS A 724 1.26 32.41 35.46
N GLN A 725 0.66 33.56 35.59
CA GLN A 725 0.60 34.53 34.51
C GLN A 725 1.76 35.52 34.60
N GLU A 726 2.51 35.65 33.50
CA GLU A 726 3.53 36.68 33.32
C GLU A 726 3.14 37.54 32.09
N GLY A 727 2.74 38.77 32.33
CA GLY A 727 2.21 39.65 31.30
C GLY A 727 0.95 39.06 30.65
N ASN A 728 1.03 38.79 29.34
CA ASN A 728 -0.05 38.21 28.55
C ASN A 728 0.03 36.69 28.44
N PHE A 729 1.07 36.06 29.02
CA PHE A 729 1.38 34.66 28.83
C PHE A 729 1.30 33.89 30.16
N PHE A 730 1.17 32.57 30.02
CA PHE A 730 1.28 31.62 31.15
C PHE A 730 2.60 30.86 31.04
N CYS A 731 3.26 30.65 32.13
CA CYS A 731 4.45 29.82 32.32
C CYS A 731 4.46 29.17 33.70
N GLY A 732 5.28 28.15 33.87
CA GLY A 732 5.43 27.49 35.14
C GLY A 732 6.22 26.19 35.02
N ALA A 733 6.82 25.76 36.12
CA ALA A 733 7.49 24.48 36.24
C ALA A 733 6.59 23.51 37.01
N PHE A 734 6.60 22.26 36.59
CA PHE A 734 5.86 21.17 37.21
C PHE A 734 6.71 19.90 37.19
N GLU A 735 6.36 18.93 38.01
CA GLU A 735 6.98 17.61 37.97
C GLU A 735 5.99 16.60 37.34
N THR A 736 6.45 15.88 36.34
CA THR A 736 5.67 14.80 35.74
C THR A 736 5.71 13.55 36.60
N ASP A 737 4.62 12.80 36.58
CA ASP A 737 4.45 11.59 37.38
C ASP A 737 4.15 10.36 36.51
N GLU A 738 3.82 9.23 37.14
CA GLU A 738 3.51 7.97 36.48
C GLU A 738 2.23 8.06 35.60
N THR A 739 1.27 8.90 36.02
CA THR A 739 0.04 9.12 35.21
C THR A 739 0.34 9.85 33.92
N ASP A 740 1.29 10.81 33.95
CA ASP A 740 1.75 11.48 32.75
C ASP A 740 2.48 10.51 31.80
N TRP A 741 3.28 9.61 32.38
CA TRP A 741 3.93 8.56 31.62
C TRP A 741 2.91 7.60 30.98
N LYS A 742 1.87 7.16 31.69
CA LYS A 742 0.81 6.30 31.12
C LYS A 742 0.19 6.89 29.86
N LEU A 743 -0.07 8.20 29.85
CA LEU A 743 -0.58 8.87 28.64
C LEU A 743 0.46 8.91 27.52
N ALA A 744 1.70 9.29 27.83
CA ALA A 744 2.78 9.36 26.84
C ALA A 744 3.12 7.97 26.28
N GLU A 745 3.16 6.94 27.13
CA GLU A 745 3.36 5.56 26.74
C GLU A 745 2.23 5.05 25.84
N LEU A 746 0.97 5.34 26.16
CA LEU A 746 -0.16 4.98 25.33
C LEU A 746 -0.02 5.60 23.92
N ILE A 747 0.30 6.90 23.85
CA ILE A 747 0.44 7.61 22.58
C ILE A 747 1.61 7.06 21.75
N VAL A 748 2.78 6.80 22.36
CA VAL A 748 3.92 6.26 21.62
C VAL A 748 3.68 4.83 21.14
N ASN A 749 2.94 4.01 21.91
CA ASN A 749 2.53 2.67 21.52
C ASN A 749 1.53 2.73 20.35
N ILE A 750 0.53 3.62 20.39
CA ILE A 750 -0.38 3.88 19.26
C ILE A 750 0.42 4.30 18.02
N GLN A 751 1.36 5.23 18.17
CA GLN A 751 2.18 5.71 17.06
C GLN A 751 2.97 4.57 16.41
N PHE A 752 3.66 3.75 17.20
CA PHE A 752 4.46 2.66 16.66
C PHE A 752 3.61 1.57 15.99
N ALA A 753 2.50 1.18 16.62
CA ALA A 753 1.57 0.22 16.04
C ALA A 753 0.98 0.72 14.71
N CYS A 754 0.57 1.99 14.65
CA CYS A 754 0.08 2.61 13.41
C CYS A 754 1.18 2.74 12.34
N GLN A 755 2.42 3.05 12.71
CA GLN A 755 3.56 3.05 11.79
C GLN A 755 3.77 1.66 11.16
N ARG A 756 3.71 0.61 11.95
CA ARG A 756 3.81 -0.77 11.46
C ARG A 756 2.63 -1.15 10.57
N TYR A 757 1.42 -0.76 10.97
CA TYR A 757 0.20 -1.05 10.22
C TYR A 757 0.20 -0.42 8.82
N PHE A 758 0.50 0.87 8.72
CA PHE A 758 0.45 1.58 7.44
C PHE A 758 1.70 1.41 6.59
N PHE A 759 2.87 1.28 7.20
CA PHE A 759 4.15 1.40 6.53
C PHE A 759 5.09 0.20 6.72
N GLY A 760 4.75 -0.77 7.56
CA GLY A 760 5.60 -1.93 7.85
C GLY A 760 5.97 -2.73 6.61
N ALA A 761 4.99 -3.09 5.78
CA ALA A 761 5.24 -3.83 4.55
C ALA A 761 6.09 -3.03 3.53
N MET A 762 5.87 -1.71 3.42
CA MET A 762 6.70 -0.85 2.56
C MET A 762 8.13 -0.72 3.09
N ALA A 763 8.30 -0.69 4.41
CA ALA A 763 9.62 -0.65 5.04
C ALA A 763 10.40 -1.95 4.80
N GLU A 764 9.74 -3.09 4.92
CA GLU A 764 10.33 -4.39 4.61
C GLU A 764 10.74 -4.47 3.14
N ALA A 765 9.83 -4.13 2.22
CA ALA A 765 10.10 -4.11 0.79
C ALA A 765 11.26 -3.15 0.42
N TYR A 766 11.32 -1.96 1.06
CA TYR A 766 12.41 -1.01 0.85
C TYR A 766 13.77 -1.59 1.22
N PHE A 767 13.87 -2.30 2.34
CA PHE A 767 15.14 -2.92 2.74
C PHE A 767 15.48 -4.16 1.92
N ASP A 768 14.49 -4.94 1.48
CA ASP A 768 14.70 -6.08 0.58
C ASP A 768 15.21 -5.60 -0.79
N ASN A 769 14.63 -4.57 -1.37
CA ASN A 769 15.10 -3.98 -2.63
C ASN A 769 16.48 -3.34 -2.48
N LYS A 770 16.75 -2.64 -1.37
CA LYS A 770 18.06 -2.05 -1.09
C LYS A 770 19.16 -3.11 -0.94
N ASN A 771 18.81 -4.29 -0.43
CA ASN A 771 19.74 -5.41 -0.33
C ASN A 771 20.06 -6.01 -1.71
N ARG A 772 19.12 -5.97 -2.66
CA ARG A 772 19.36 -6.38 -4.06
C ARG A 772 20.23 -5.39 -4.84
N ASP A 773 20.07 -4.08 -4.57
CA ASP A 773 20.83 -3.00 -5.22
C ASP A 773 22.19 -2.71 -4.53
N ALA A 774 22.60 -3.54 -3.58
CA ALA A 774 23.62 -3.21 -2.61
C ALA A 774 25.07 -3.29 -3.13
N SER A 775 25.52 -2.19 -3.69
CA SER A 775 26.94 -1.82 -3.66
C SER A 775 27.40 -1.22 -2.30
N VAL A 776 26.51 -1.00 -1.33
CA VAL A 776 26.78 -0.22 -0.10
C VAL A 776 26.83 -1.04 1.20
N ASN A 777 26.41 -2.31 1.21
CA ASN A 777 26.33 -3.13 2.45
C ASN A 777 27.34 -4.29 2.55
N VAL A 778 28.50 -4.15 1.95
CA VAL A 778 29.56 -5.19 1.94
C VAL A 778 29.90 -5.70 3.36
N HIS A 779 30.00 -4.82 4.35
CA HIS A 779 30.40 -5.23 5.72
C HIS A 779 29.33 -6.03 6.47
N ARG A 780 28.05 -5.79 6.22
CA ARG A 780 26.97 -6.52 6.91
C ARG A 780 26.71 -7.87 6.26
N GLN A 781 26.69 -7.90 4.93
CA GLN A 781 26.64 -9.16 4.19
C GLN A 781 27.83 -10.03 4.55
N GLN A 782 29.02 -9.45 4.67
CA GLN A 782 30.22 -10.15 5.07
C GLN A 782 30.09 -10.79 6.46
N LYS A 783 29.56 -10.08 7.48
CA LYS A 783 29.33 -10.65 8.82
C LYS A 783 28.27 -11.77 8.81
N THR A 784 27.20 -11.60 8.02
CA THR A 784 26.14 -12.61 7.88
C THR A 784 26.67 -13.83 7.12
N PHE A 785 27.47 -13.61 6.08
CA PHE A 785 28.16 -14.65 5.33
C PHE A 785 29.17 -15.42 6.23
N GLU A 786 30.01 -14.72 6.97
CA GLU A 786 30.93 -15.33 7.92
C GLU A 786 30.23 -16.15 9.01
N ALA A 787 29.06 -15.67 9.52
CA ALA A 787 28.28 -16.43 10.47
C ALA A 787 27.62 -17.67 9.84
N PHE A 788 27.17 -17.58 8.59
CA PHE A 788 26.66 -18.71 7.82
C PHE A 788 27.75 -19.74 7.50
N GLU A 789 28.95 -19.30 7.10
CA GLU A 789 30.09 -20.17 6.86
C GLU A 789 30.54 -20.95 8.11
N ARG A 790 30.41 -20.34 9.30
CA ARG A 790 30.73 -21.01 10.58
C ARG A 790 29.72 -22.09 10.96
N LEU A 791 28.51 -22.12 10.35
CA LEU A 791 27.58 -23.22 10.59
C LEU A 791 28.19 -24.53 10.05
N PRO A 792 28.07 -25.65 10.79
CA PRO A 792 28.38 -26.96 10.25
C PRO A 792 27.56 -27.27 8.98
N GLU A 793 28.01 -28.23 8.19
CA GLU A 793 27.23 -28.71 7.03
C GLU A 793 25.84 -29.21 7.43
N GLU A 794 25.72 -29.90 8.56
CA GLU A 794 24.47 -30.26 9.20
C GLU A 794 24.40 -29.60 10.58
N PHE A 795 23.32 -28.84 10.86
CA PHE A 795 23.20 -28.00 12.03
C PHE A 795 21.76 -27.92 12.57
N THR A 796 21.64 -27.40 13.77
CA THR A 796 20.39 -27.19 14.48
C THR A 796 20.10 -25.71 14.70
N VAL A 797 18.89 -25.40 15.21
CA VAL A 797 18.56 -24.02 15.60
C VAL A 797 19.52 -23.47 16.69
N ASP A 798 20.00 -24.34 17.58
CA ASP A 798 20.92 -23.95 18.66
C ASP A 798 22.32 -23.57 18.10
N ASP A 799 22.74 -24.19 17.00
CA ASP A 799 23.99 -23.80 16.31
C ASP A 799 23.83 -22.45 15.62
N VAL A 800 22.63 -22.15 15.10
CA VAL A 800 22.33 -20.80 14.55
C VAL A 800 22.40 -19.73 15.64
N VAL A 801 21.89 -20.01 16.86
CA VAL A 801 22.05 -19.09 18.00
C VAL A 801 23.51 -18.75 18.24
N LYS A 802 24.38 -19.80 18.25
CA LYS A 802 25.81 -19.64 18.53
C LYS A 802 26.56 -18.90 17.42
N CYS A 803 26.38 -19.34 16.17
CA CYS A 803 27.17 -18.82 15.03
C CYS A 803 26.76 -17.38 14.67
N PHE A 804 25.47 -17.05 14.79
CA PHE A 804 24.96 -15.68 14.54
C PHE A 804 24.95 -14.80 15.79
N THR A 805 25.42 -15.30 16.93
CA THR A 805 25.47 -14.57 18.21
C THR A 805 24.12 -13.99 18.61
N LEU A 806 23.05 -14.78 18.52
CA LEU A 806 21.68 -14.35 18.79
C LEU A 806 21.33 -14.56 20.27
N ASN A 807 20.54 -13.68 20.83
CA ASN A 807 20.19 -13.70 22.25
C ASN A 807 19.04 -14.67 22.59
N ASN A 808 18.26 -15.12 21.60
CA ASN A 808 17.17 -16.06 21.83
C ASN A 808 16.91 -17.03 20.64
N ILE A 809 16.25 -18.15 20.96
CA ILE A 809 15.89 -19.21 20.00
C ILE A 809 14.85 -18.71 18.98
N GLY A 810 13.98 -17.76 19.31
CA GLY A 810 12.96 -17.20 18.41
C GLY A 810 13.60 -16.47 17.23
N ALA A 811 14.65 -15.68 17.50
CA ALA A 811 15.43 -15.02 16.46
C ALA A 811 16.13 -16.01 15.54
N ALA A 812 16.69 -17.10 16.11
CA ALA A 812 17.33 -18.15 15.34
C ALA A 812 16.33 -18.90 14.44
N ARG A 813 15.12 -19.21 14.91
CA ARG A 813 14.07 -19.83 14.09
C ARG A 813 13.65 -18.92 12.91
N LYS A 814 13.51 -17.61 13.14
CA LYS A 814 13.23 -16.65 12.06
C LYS A 814 14.38 -16.60 11.04
N ARG A 815 15.62 -16.67 11.51
CA ARG A 815 16.81 -16.75 10.63
C ARG A 815 16.80 -18.03 9.78
N VAL A 816 16.51 -19.18 10.38
CA VAL A 816 16.36 -20.45 9.67
C VAL A 816 15.26 -20.37 8.61
N CYS A 817 14.11 -19.79 8.93
CA CYS A 817 13.04 -19.60 7.94
C CYS A 817 13.47 -18.74 6.73
N ARG A 818 14.30 -17.70 6.96
CA ARG A 818 14.84 -16.88 5.86
C ARG A 818 15.83 -17.70 5.02
N LEU A 819 16.76 -18.42 5.65
CA LEU A 819 17.73 -19.26 4.94
C LEU A 819 17.05 -20.36 4.11
N LEU A 820 15.93 -20.92 4.59
CA LEU A 820 15.07 -21.84 3.85
C LEU A 820 14.40 -21.17 2.65
N LYS A 821 13.84 -19.98 2.85
CA LYS A 821 13.20 -19.18 1.79
C LYS A 821 14.21 -18.84 0.68
N ASP A 822 15.44 -18.51 1.06
CA ASP A 822 16.54 -18.18 0.14
C ASP A 822 17.20 -19.46 -0.46
N ARG A 823 16.70 -20.64 -0.09
CA ARG A 823 17.19 -21.95 -0.54
C ARG A 823 18.69 -22.16 -0.28
N LEU A 824 19.22 -21.55 0.77
CA LEU A 824 20.61 -21.73 1.22
C LEU A 824 20.76 -22.95 2.11
N ILE A 825 19.67 -23.38 2.71
CA ILE A 825 19.58 -24.59 3.56
C ILE A 825 18.34 -25.38 3.22
N GLU A 826 18.34 -26.65 3.59
CA GLU A 826 17.17 -27.54 3.53
C GLU A 826 17.04 -28.33 4.83
N LYS A 827 15.84 -28.86 5.10
CA LYS A 827 15.60 -29.71 6.29
C LYS A 827 16.16 -31.09 6.01
N SER A 828 17.20 -31.53 6.76
CA SER A 828 17.87 -32.82 6.59
C SER A 828 17.24 -33.95 7.41
N GLY A 829 16.51 -33.60 8.50
CA GLY A 829 15.90 -34.60 9.37
C GLY A 829 15.36 -34.02 10.67
N GLU A 830 15.06 -34.92 11.60
CA GLU A 830 14.61 -34.61 12.95
C GLU A 830 15.39 -35.48 13.96
N TYR A 831 15.58 -34.93 15.14
CA TYR A 831 16.18 -35.66 16.27
C TYR A 831 15.40 -35.42 17.55
N CYS A 832 15.45 -36.36 18.47
CA CYS A 832 14.76 -36.24 19.75
C CYS A 832 15.75 -35.88 20.85
N GLU A 833 15.50 -34.78 21.54
CA GLU A 833 16.29 -34.33 22.68
C GLU A 833 15.37 -33.99 23.86
N ASN A 834 15.59 -34.62 24.99
CA ASN A 834 14.76 -34.45 26.21
C ASN A 834 13.23 -34.60 25.96
N GLY A 835 12.85 -35.59 25.10
CA GLY A 835 11.44 -35.86 24.79
C GLY A 835 10.79 -34.88 23.81
N THR A 836 11.56 -33.96 23.24
CA THR A 836 11.08 -33.00 22.25
C THR A 836 11.73 -33.24 20.89
N THR A 837 10.96 -33.38 19.85
CA THR A 837 11.45 -33.53 18.47
C THR A 837 11.92 -32.17 17.94
N LYS A 838 13.18 -32.08 17.50
CA LYS A 838 13.80 -30.89 16.93
C LYS A 838 14.23 -31.14 15.49
N ALA A 839 14.14 -30.13 14.63
CA ALA A 839 14.54 -30.22 13.23
C ALA A 839 16.07 -30.03 13.07
N ARG A 840 16.65 -30.78 12.12
CA ARG A 840 18.01 -30.59 11.60
C ARG A 840 17.95 -29.98 10.20
N TYR A 841 18.97 -29.22 9.89
CA TYR A 841 19.10 -28.52 8.61
C TYR A 841 20.46 -28.75 8.01
N MET A 842 20.55 -28.72 6.68
CA MET A 842 21.78 -28.93 5.94
C MET A 842 21.98 -27.79 4.94
N LYS A 843 23.20 -27.39 4.70
CA LYS A 843 23.55 -26.42 3.65
C LYS A 843 23.32 -27.01 2.27
N THR A 844 22.74 -26.27 1.34
CA THR A 844 22.43 -26.73 -0.03
C THR A 844 23.61 -26.58 -1.01
N GLY A 845 24.79 -26.12 -0.57
CA GLY A 845 25.92 -25.80 -1.45
C GLY A 845 25.70 -24.51 -2.27
N LYS A 846 24.59 -23.82 -2.14
CA LYS A 846 24.36 -22.50 -2.72
C LYS A 846 25.21 -21.48 -1.98
N VAL A 847 25.98 -20.70 -2.73
CA VAL A 847 26.76 -19.58 -2.18
C VAL A 847 25.82 -18.44 -1.85
N MET A 848 25.91 -17.86 -0.66
CA MET A 848 25.22 -16.66 -0.26
C MET A 848 25.86 -15.48 -1.02
N LEU A 849 25.14 -14.92 -2.01
CA LEU A 849 25.60 -13.79 -2.82
C LEU A 849 25.28 -12.46 -2.14
#